data_fd23e30bdf28cdc02d951e2d9fa1edf8
#
_entry.id   fd23e30bdf28cdc02d951e2d9fa1edf8
#
_cell.length_a   1.000
_cell.length_b   1.000
_cell.length_c   1.000
_cell.angle_alpha   90.00
_cell.angle_beta   90.00
_cell.angle_gamma   90.00
#
_symmetry.space_group_name_H-M   'P 1'
#
loop_
_entity.id
_entity.type
_entity.pdbx_description
1 polymer ?
#
loop_
_entity_poly.entity_id
_entity_poly.type
_entity_poly.pdbx_seq_one_letter_code
_entity_poly.pdbx_strand_id
1 'polypeptide(L)'
;MPAISISEVCISNKTTSYDDDGEYGSDYIELYNSSNDVVDLSGWGVTDDKDCPYKYILSSVTINPGQAMILWCDSKIVDTSEYEDDYIIQDVHAIPFRLSGGETVVLSDPEGVQAAVAVPKTISAGKVYSFTLSEPWHYMVNDPSPYYVESFYTEEDIRCTLKEPEFSIEGGWYDEPVEVGMESGEGTIYYTTNGEDTTPDSEIYDGPILISDRTDEPNVYSAINGISLDYEYLPTDIVDKCTIIKAIVIDGDKVSPIKTETFFVGLKGEEYNKIPTISLSMSPMDLFGFDDGIYALGKVNSIHQDKTGHRHGYGYANYYKRGIGWEREAKLEYYSEEHKKLFEQNIGVRIHGGDSREANQKSFSLYARNIYDGNNAFIYDPFTHSNGEGICNKLVLRTGGEVEMYYTKLRDVLFQILASDRSIGTQRAIPCNVFLNGEYWGLYNLQEKVSECYVQEHYGVMPNDQILIKKNILLDNNEAGAFDDVIDFAKMQDLSLRENYDEIKNMVDIQSLIDYYATEFYSGNPDSFANNVGMWKSTLPGGDGYNDGRWRWLLFDLDEGAGLKTEESGADVDSFIEGNYWGEHCPIKDDALFAALIRNREFKERFITSFMDLVNENFSYDNASVILHDMAEACKEADIKSQQRFRGELTDEAYYPDLEFIPPYSEEDYERDINVVDSFLRERGGYMTKYLKRDFELKGSLCDVIIVRPDEDASIGVNTLTLENINGRAWKGRYYSDYPIELSCNPGANVLFKGWRINGKEYADNDIRIPLNNSIIIIEPMLQDK
;
A
#
# COMPACT_ATOMS: atom_id res chain seq x y z
N MET A 1 -33.08 5.83 -24.97
CA MET A 1 -32.33 4.63 -24.64
C MET A 1 -33.27 3.65 -23.94
N PRO A 2 -33.11 2.32 -23.98
CA PRO A 2 -33.75 1.47 -23.00
C PRO A 2 -33.36 1.93 -21.62
N ALA A 3 -34.19 1.68 -20.63
CA ALA A 3 -33.90 2.09 -19.25
C ALA A 3 -32.52 1.56 -18.78
N ILE A 4 -32.20 0.31 -19.14
CA ILE A 4 -30.88 -0.29 -18.85
C ILE A 4 -30.15 -0.63 -20.14
N SER A 5 -28.87 -0.32 -20.19
CA SER A 5 -27.97 -0.63 -21.30
C SER A 5 -26.72 -1.37 -20.79
N ILE A 6 -26.05 -2.09 -21.69
CA ILE A 6 -24.70 -2.63 -21.43
C ILE A 6 -23.75 -1.49 -21.78
N SER A 7 -23.10 -0.88 -20.79
CA SER A 7 -22.19 0.26 -20.99
C SER A 7 -20.79 -0.18 -21.34
N GLU A 8 -20.31 -1.27 -20.73
CA GLU A 8 -18.94 -1.74 -20.89
C GLU A 8 -18.87 -3.26 -20.85
N VAL A 9 -17.94 -3.85 -21.63
CA VAL A 9 -17.64 -5.28 -21.62
C VAL A 9 -16.13 -5.48 -21.59
N CYS A 10 -15.64 -6.14 -20.56
CA CYS A 10 -14.23 -6.52 -20.37
C CYS A 10 -14.06 -8.03 -20.55
N ILE A 11 -13.19 -8.46 -21.48
CA ILE A 11 -12.89 -9.87 -21.76
C ILE A 11 -11.47 -10.30 -21.41
N SER A 12 -10.66 -9.41 -20.85
CA SER A 12 -9.30 -9.66 -20.38
C SER A 12 -8.94 -8.59 -19.37
N ASN A 13 -9.53 -8.71 -18.19
CA ASN A 13 -9.38 -7.72 -17.14
C ASN A 13 -7.98 -7.75 -16.54
N LYS A 14 -7.30 -6.58 -16.51
CA LYS A 14 -5.98 -6.36 -15.93
C LYS A 14 -5.91 -5.08 -15.08
N THR A 15 -7.02 -4.38 -14.92
CA THR A 15 -7.03 -3.03 -14.35
C THR A 15 -8.12 -2.79 -13.34
N THR A 16 -9.19 -3.61 -13.36
CA THR A 16 -10.33 -3.44 -12.49
C THR A 16 -10.37 -4.57 -11.47
N SER A 17 -10.16 -4.25 -10.20
CA SER A 17 -10.22 -5.20 -9.10
C SER A 17 -11.53 -5.09 -8.34
N TYR A 18 -12.03 -6.22 -7.82
CA TYR A 18 -13.17 -6.24 -6.91
C TYR A 18 -12.76 -6.17 -5.44
N ASP A 19 -11.46 -6.28 -5.13
CA ASP A 19 -10.93 -6.12 -3.79
C ASP A 19 -9.78 -5.10 -3.72
N ASP A 20 -9.30 -4.79 -2.52
CA ASP A 20 -8.24 -3.82 -2.29
C ASP A 20 -6.83 -4.41 -2.31
N ASP A 21 -6.72 -5.74 -2.31
CA ASP A 21 -5.44 -6.44 -2.33
C ASP A 21 -4.88 -6.59 -3.75
N GLY A 22 -5.64 -6.10 -4.75
CA GLY A 22 -5.23 -6.02 -6.16
C GLY A 22 -5.57 -7.25 -6.96
N GLU A 23 -6.42 -8.17 -6.43
CA GLU A 23 -7.03 -9.18 -7.27
C GLU A 23 -7.83 -8.48 -8.36
N TYR A 24 -7.40 -8.66 -9.60
CA TYR A 24 -8.23 -8.27 -10.72
C TYR A 24 -9.44 -9.18 -10.73
N GLY A 25 -10.60 -8.56 -10.70
CA GLY A 25 -11.84 -9.28 -10.96
C GLY A 25 -11.70 -10.03 -12.27
N SER A 26 -12.49 -11.08 -12.40
CA SER A 26 -12.69 -11.75 -13.67
C SER A 26 -13.17 -10.79 -14.74
N ASP A 27 -13.33 -11.24 -15.97
CA ASP A 27 -14.05 -10.50 -16.99
C ASP A 27 -15.38 -9.98 -16.45
N TYR A 28 -15.87 -8.87 -17.01
CA TYR A 28 -17.11 -8.29 -16.50
C TYR A 28 -17.99 -7.66 -17.58
N ILE A 29 -19.26 -7.46 -17.22
CA ILE A 29 -20.26 -6.71 -17.96
C ILE A 29 -20.71 -5.56 -17.07
N GLU A 30 -20.68 -4.33 -17.58
CA GLU A 30 -21.26 -3.19 -16.88
C GLU A 30 -22.63 -2.86 -17.44
N LEU A 31 -23.59 -2.65 -16.55
CA LEU A 31 -24.95 -2.22 -16.84
C LEU A 31 -25.14 -0.79 -16.35
N TYR A 32 -25.77 0.05 -17.16
CA TYR A 32 -26.05 1.45 -16.84
C TYR A 32 -27.55 1.77 -16.91
N ASN A 33 -28.06 2.42 -15.85
CA ASN A 33 -29.42 2.94 -15.83
C ASN A 33 -29.49 4.39 -16.33
N SER A 34 -29.94 4.56 -17.56
CA SER A 34 -30.11 5.90 -18.18
C SER A 34 -31.47 6.53 -17.91
N SER A 35 -32.34 5.88 -17.14
CA SER A 35 -33.67 6.40 -16.81
C SER A 35 -33.65 7.26 -15.54
N ASN A 36 -34.76 7.95 -15.25
CA ASN A 36 -34.95 8.73 -14.04
C ASN A 36 -35.55 7.91 -12.88
N ASP A 37 -35.78 6.62 -13.08
CA ASP A 37 -36.42 5.73 -12.09
C ASP A 37 -35.45 4.62 -11.68
N VAL A 38 -35.61 4.12 -10.45
CA VAL A 38 -34.92 2.90 -10.00
C VAL A 38 -35.43 1.70 -10.79
N VAL A 39 -34.53 0.93 -11.39
CA VAL A 39 -34.90 -0.25 -12.16
C VAL A 39 -34.53 -1.53 -11.39
N ASP A 40 -35.53 -2.40 -11.17
CA ASP A 40 -35.36 -3.72 -10.61
C ASP A 40 -35.06 -4.72 -11.73
N LEU A 41 -33.90 -5.35 -11.69
CA LEU A 41 -33.44 -6.35 -12.65
C LEU A 41 -33.78 -7.79 -12.23
N SER A 42 -34.58 -7.99 -11.18
CA SER A 42 -34.98 -9.32 -10.73
C SER A 42 -35.74 -10.03 -11.85
N GLY A 43 -35.24 -11.20 -12.24
CA GLY A 43 -35.80 -11.98 -13.35
C GLY A 43 -35.28 -11.64 -14.75
N TRP A 44 -34.37 -10.66 -14.85
CA TRP A 44 -33.71 -10.37 -16.14
C TRP A 44 -32.67 -11.45 -16.46
N GLY A 45 -32.52 -11.78 -17.75
CA GLY A 45 -31.55 -12.72 -18.27
C GLY A 45 -30.27 -12.04 -18.74
N VAL A 46 -29.13 -12.62 -18.42
CA VAL A 46 -27.81 -12.22 -18.94
C VAL A 46 -27.14 -13.43 -19.58
N THR A 47 -26.52 -13.23 -20.74
CA THR A 47 -25.88 -14.30 -21.50
C THR A 47 -24.76 -13.82 -22.40
N ASP A 48 -23.80 -14.71 -22.71
CA ASP A 48 -22.78 -14.61 -23.76
C ASP A 48 -23.22 -15.34 -25.05
N ASP A 49 -24.37 -16.01 -25.01
CA ASP A 49 -24.94 -16.79 -26.11
C ASP A 49 -26.30 -16.21 -26.53
N LYS A 50 -26.33 -15.56 -27.69
CA LYS A 50 -27.54 -14.94 -28.24
C LYS A 50 -28.70 -15.92 -28.47
N ASP A 51 -28.41 -17.23 -28.58
CA ASP A 51 -29.43 -18.27 -28.80
C ASP A 51 -30.02 -18.77 -27.48
N CYS A 52 -29.43 -18.31 -26.32
CA CYS A 52 -29.90 -18.62 -24.97
C CYS A 52 -30.02 -17.37 -24.09
N PRO A 53 -31.00 -16.48 -24.34
CA PRO A 53 -31.07 -15.14 -23.74
C PRO A 53 -31.27 -15.12 -22.21
N TYR A 54 -31.65 -16.22 -21.60
CA TYR A 54 -31.82 -16.40 -20.15
C TYR A 54 -30.86 -17.45 -19.58
N LYS A 55 -29.62 -17.49 -20.06
CA LYS A 55 -28.59 -18.43 -19.59
C LYS A 55 -28.35 -18.27 -18.08
N TYR A 56 -28.36 -17.04 -17.60
CA TYR A 56 -28.34 -16.70 -16.19
C TYR A 56 -29.44 -15.67 -15.87
N ILE A 57 -30.16 -15.86 -14.77
CA ILE A 57 -31.25 -14.98 -14.35
C ILE A 57 -30.83 -14.24 -13.09
N LEU A 58 -30.85 -12.90 -13.14
CA LEU A 58 -30.52 -12.03 -12.02
C LEU A 58 -31.59 -12.13 -10.93
N SER A 59 -31.14 -12.11 -9.68
CA SER A 59 -32.01 -12.16 -8.49
C SER A 59 -31.75 -10.93 -7.61
N SER A 60 -32.81 -10.22 -7.23
CA SER A 60 -32.78 -9.12 -6.24
C SER A 60 -31.74 -8.03 -6.51
N VAL A 61 -31.68 -7.54 -7.74
CA VAL A 61 -30.71 -6.53 -8.19
C VAL A 61 -31.47 -5.29 -8.62
N THR A 62 -31.09 -4.11 -8.11
CA THR A 62 -31.63 -2.81 -8.51
C THR A 62 -30.51 -1.85 -8.90
N ILE A 63 -30.76 -0.99 -9.91
CA ILE A 63 -29.84 0.08 -10.30
C ILE A 63 -30.58 1.43 -10.19
N ASN A 64 -30.02 2.36 -9.44
CA ASN A 64 -30.55 3.71 -9.29
C ASN A 64 -30.39 4.54 -10.58
N PRO A 65 -31.16 5.63 -10.76
CA PRO A 65 -31.00 6.53 -11.88
C PRO A 65 -29.58 7.06 -12.01
N GLY A 66 -29.03 6.99 -13.25
CA GLY A 66 -27.69 7.48 -13.55
C GLY A 66 -26.53 6.63 -13.01
N GLN A 67 -26.82 5.52 -12.35
CA GLN A 67 -25.78 4.63 -11.84
C GLN A 67 -25.44 3.51 -12.80
N ALA A 68 -24.18 3.04 -12.72
CA ALA A 68 -23.70 1.84 -13.36
C ALA A 68 -23.47 0.72 -12.32
N MET A 69 -23.50 -0.53 -12.77
CA MET A 69 -23.28 -1.72 -11.96
C MET A 69 -22.49 -2.76 -12.73
N ILE A 70 -21.53 -3.40 -12.08
CA ILE A 70 -20.72 -4.47 -12.67
C ILE A 70 -21.29 -5.84 -12.32
N LEU A 71 -21.39 -6.70 -13.35
CA LEU A 71 -21.62 -8.13 -13.24
C LEU A 71 -20.30 -8.85 -13.54
N TRP A 72 -19.70 -9.44 -12.52
CA TRP A 72 -18.45 -10.19 -12.64
C TRP A 72 -18.70 -11.57 -13.27
N CYS A 73 -17.92 -11.91 -14.29
CA CYS A 73 -18.04 -13.18 -15.03
C CYS A 73 -17.15 -14.24 -14.38
N ASP A 74 -17.51 -14.70 -13.18
CA ASP A 74 -16.72 -15.67 -12.41
C ASP A 74 -17.59 -16.76 -11.78
N SER A 75 -17.37 -18.01 -12.21
CA SER A 75 -18.06 -19.15 -11.65
C SER A 75 -17.67 -19.47 -10.19
N LYS A 76 -16.50 -19.01 -9.73
CA LYS A 76 -16.04 -19.26 -8.35
C LYS A 76 -16.75 -18.35 -7.34
N ILE A 77 -17.17 -17.16 -7.75
CA ILE A 77 -17.88 -16.21 -6.88
C ILE A 77 -19.34 -16.64 -6.65
N VAL A 78 -19.93 -17.41 -7.59
CA VAL A 78 -21.33 -17.84 -7.50
C VAL A 78 -21.53 -19.07 -6.59
N ASP A 79 -20.47 -19.83 -6.32
CA ASP A 79 -20.54 -21.09 -5.55
C ASP A 79 -20.24 -20.91 -4.05
N THR A 80 -20.58 -19.75 -3.50
CA THR A 80 -20.38 -19.43 -2.07
C THR A 80 -21.37 -20.13 -1.12
N SER A 81 -22.15 -21.10 -1.58
CA SER A 81 -23.14 -21.80 -0.75
C SER A 81 -22.54 -22.77 0.30
N GLU A 82 -21.22 -23.01 0.28
CA GLU A 82 -20.53 -23.88 1.24
C GLU A 82 -19.76 -23.12 2.36
N TYR A 83 -19.60 -21.81 2.27
CA TYR A 83 -18.93 -21.01 3.31
C TYR A 83 -19.92 -20.03 3.93
N GLU A 84 -20.45 -20.38 5.10
CA GLU A 84 -21.35 -19.52 5.87
C GLU A 84 -20.67 -18.22 6.37
N ASP A 85 -19.35 -18.08 6.19
CA ASP A 85 -18.54 -16.96 6.72
C ASP A 85 -18.05 -15.93 5.68
N ASP A 86 -18.26 -16.11 4.37
CA ASP A 86 -17.76 -15.18 3.34
C ASP A 86 -18.72 -14.01 3.03
N TYR A 87 -18.99 -13.18 4.03
CA TYR A 87 -19.78 -11.95 3.84
C TYR A 87 -19.04 -10.78 3.17
N ILE A 88 -17.74 -10.88 2.99
CA ILE A 88 -16.91 -9.84 2.35
C ILE A 88 -17.29 -9.62 0.89
N ILE A 89 -17.84 -10.64 0.22
CA ILE A 89 -18.10 -10.67 -1.23
C ILE A 89 -19.58 -10.40 -1.60
N GLN A 90 -20.50 -10.24 -0.68
CA GLN A 90 -21.95 -10.24 -0.96
C GLN A 90 -22.51 -9.08 -1.78
N ASP A 91 -21.74 -8.02 -2.08
CA ASP A 91 -22.17 -6.99 -3.03
C ASP A 91 -21.55 -7.18 -4.42
N VAL A 92 -20.83 -8.25 -4.64
CA VAL A 92 -20.31 -8.60 -5.96
C VAL A 92 -21.40 -9.36 -6.71
N HIS A 93 -22.00 -8.72 -7.69
CA HIS A 93 -22.93 -9.38 -8.59
C HIS A 93 -22.13 -10.24 -9.56
N ALA A 94 -22.14 -11.56 -9.37
CA ALA A 94 -21.41 -12.51 -10.19
C ALA A 94 -22.33 -13.35 -11.06
N ILE A 95 -21.85 -13.69 -12.27
CA ILE A 95 -22.51 -14.58 -13.21
C ILE A 95 -21.59 -15.76 -13.53
N PRO A 96 -22.11 -17.00 -13.64
CA PRO A 96 -21.31 -18.22 -13.65
C PRO A 96 -20.75 -18.60 -15.02
N PHE A 97 -20.32 -17.62 -15.82
CA PHE A 97 -19.68 -17.88 -17.12
C PHE A 97 -18.60 -16.84 -17.40
N ARG A 98 -17.62 -17.19 -18.22
CA ARG A 98 -16.56 -16.30 -18.68
C ARG A 98 -16.91 -15.74 -20.04
N LEU A 99 -16.36 -14.57 -20.36
CA LEU A 99 -16.51 -13.93 -21.66
C LEU A 99 -15.33 -14.26 -22.58
N SER A 100 -15.60 -14.33 -23.87
CA SER A 100 -14.56 -14.53 -24.88
C SER A 100 -14.76 -13.59 -26.06
N GLY A 101 -13.67 -13.24 -26.72
CA GLY A 101 -13.75 -12.40 -27.93
C GLY A 101 -14.52 -13.07 -29.05
N GLY A 102 -15.43 -12.32 -29.67
CA GLY A 102 -16.32 -12.77 -30.75
C GLY A 102 -17.68 -13.28 -30.31
N GLU A 103 -17.96 -13.30 -29.02
CA GLU A 103 -19.28 -13.62 -28.44
C GLU A 103 -20.23 -12.41 -28.51
N THR A 104 -21.49 -12.61 -28.19
CA THR A 104 -22.48 -11.54 -28.09
C THR A 104 -23.08 -11.55 -26.69
N VAL A 105 -22.77 -10.54 -25.91
CA VAL A 105 -23.41 -10.32 -24.60
C VAL A 105 -24.81 -9.81 -24.82
N VAL A 106 -25.80 -10.43 -24.19
CA VAL A 106 -27.22 -10.07 -24.31
C VAL A 106 -27.81 -9.87 -22.91
N LEU A 107 -28.55 -8.78 -22.77
CA LEU A 107 -29.38 -8.48 -21.60
C LEU A 107 -30.85 -8.55 -22.04
N SER A 108 -31.65 -9.29 -21.30
CA SER A 108 -33.08 -9.52 -21.62
C SER A 108 -33.93 -9.30 -20.39
N ASP A 109 -35.01 -8.54 -20.50
CA ASP A 109 -36.06 -8.51 -19.49
C ASP A 109 -37.06 -9.68 -19.70
N PRO A 110 -38.06 -9.87 -18.83
CA PRO A 110 -39.06 -10.92 -19.03
C PRO A 110 -39.87 -10.84 -20.32
N GLU A 111 -39.85 -9.71 -21.03
CA GLU A 111 -40.57 -9.49 -22.29
C GLU A 111 -39.71 -9.72 -23.54
N GLY A 112 -38.37 -9.73 -23.39
CA GLY A 112 -37.42 -10.01 -24.46
C GLY A 112 -36.08 -9.30 -24.37
N VAL A 113 -35.32 -9.32 -25.46
CA VAL A 113 -33.98 -8.72 -25.52
C VAL A 113 -34.06 -7.20 -25.42
N GLN A 114 -33.36 -6.61 -24.46
CA GLN A 114 -33.26 -5.16 -24.25
C GLN A 114 -31.98 -4.57 -24.81
N ALA A 115 -30.85 -5.27 -24.65
CA ALA A 115 -29.55 -4.85 -25.16
C ALA A 115 -28.74 -6.04 -25.67
N ALA A 116 -27.92 -5.83 -26.69
CA ALA A 116 -26.99 -6.84 -27.20
C ALA A 116 -25.72 -6.16 -27.72
N VAL A 117 -24.56 -6.67 -27.30
CA VAL A 117 -23.24 -6.17 -27.67
C VAL A 117 -22.42 -7.29 -28.27
N ALA A 118 -22.07 -7.15 -29.56
CA ALA A 118 -21.16 -8.08 -30.22
C ALA A 118 -19.70 -7.70 -29.89
N VAL A 119 -19.07 -8.50 -29.06
CA VAL A 119 -17.70 -8.25 -28.58
C VAL A 119 -16.69 -8.50 -29.71
N PRO A 120 -15.71 -7.64 -29.96
CA PRO A 120 -14.63 -7.89 -30.92
C PRO A 120 -13.89 -9.20 -30.62
N LYS A 121 -13.36 -9.86 -31.65
CA LYS A 121 -12.60 -11.11 -31.48
C LYS A 121 -11.34 -10.95 -30.61
N THR A 122 -10.76 -9.75 -30.66
CA THR A 122 -9.55 -9.41 -29.91
C THR A 122 -9.70 -8.03 -29.32
N ILE A 123 -9.53 -7.91 -28.02
CA ILE A 123 -9.38 -6.67 -27.27
C ILE A 123 -8.06 -6.80 -26.53
N SER A 124 -7.23 -5.76 -26.51
CA SER A 124 -5.97 -5.78 -25.74
C SER A 124 -6.26 -5.97 -24.27
N ALA A 125 -5.42 -6.74 -23.57
CA ALA A 125 -5.53 -6.95 -22.14
C ALA A 125 -5.57 -5.59 -21.40
N GLY A 126 -6.45 -5.47 -20.40
CA GLY A 126 -6.68 -4.23 -19.68
C GLY A 126 -7.45 -3.15 -20.46
N LYS A 127 -8.04 -3.46 -21.62
CA LYS A 127 -8.95 -2.60 -22.35
C LYS A 127 -10.36 -3.18 -22.37
N VAL A 128 -11.33 -2.34 -22.61
CA VAL A 128 -12.76 -2.68 -22.64
C VAL A 128 -13.40 -2.30 -23.97
N TYR A 129 -14.57 -2.85 -24.21
CA TYR A 129 -15.43 -2.46 -25.33
C TYR A 129 -16.63 -1.73 -24.76
N SER A 130 -16.62 -0.41 -24.85
CA SER A 130 -17.58 0.48 -24.18
C SER A 130 -18.10 1.57 -25.12
N PHE A 131 -19.22 2.19 -24.75
CA PHE A 131 -19.72 3.42 -25.34
C PHE A 131 -19.68 4.57 -24.32
N THR A 132 -19.82 5.80 -24.82
CA THR A 132 -19.92 7.00 -24.00
C THR A 132 -21.34 7.58 -24.04
N LEU A 133 -21.72 8.39 -23.05
CA LEU A 133 -23.03 9.04 -23.03
C LEU A 133 -23.23 10.02 -24.18
N SER A 134 -22.15 10.60 -24.73
CA SER A 134 -22.19 11.49 -25.91
C SER A 134 -22.43 10.74 -27.22
N GLU A 135 -21.95 9.48 -27.31
CA GLU A 135 -22.15 8.60 -28.48
C GLU A 135 -22.73 7.25 -28.05
N PRO A 136 -23.94 7.18 -27.50
CA PRO A 136 -24.55 5.95 -27.04
C PRO A 136 -24.69 4.95 -28.19
N TRP A 137 -24.39 3.69 -27.92
CA TRP A 137 -24.37 2.55 -28.87
C TRP A 137 -23.22 2.54 -29.88
N HIS A 138 -22.33 3.53 -29.84
CA HIS A 138 -21.12 3.50 -30.65
C HIS A 138 -19.99 2.91 -29.79
N TYR A 139 -19.89 1.59 -29.73
CA TYR A 139 -18.89 0.88 -28.96
C TYR A 139 -17.51 0.95 -29.59
N MET A 140 -16.53 1.30 -28.80
CA MET A 140 -15.10 1.36 -29.16
C MET A 140 -14.26 0.68 -28.10
N VAL A 141 -12.98 0.41 -28.44
CA VAL A 141 -12.01 -0.08 -27.46
C VAL A 141 -11.44 1.11 -26.69
N ASN A 142 -11.71 1.16 -25.40
CA ASN A 142 -11.37 2.26 -24.50
C ASN A 142 -10.55 1.75 -23.29
N ASP A 143 -10.11 2.68 -22.47
CA ASP A 143 -9.68 2.38 -21.10
C ASP A 143 -10.90 2.03 -20.23
N PRO A 144 -10.76 1.15 -19.24
CA PRO A 144 -11.85 0.81 -18.34
C PRO A 144 -12.32 2.01 -17.53
N SER A 145 -13.64 2.17 -17.42
CA SER A 145 -14.28 3.19 -16.59
C SER A 145 -15.35 2.57 -15.68
N PRO A 146 -15.00 1.54 -14.88
CA PRO A 146 -15.96 0.74 -14.13
C PRO A 146 -16.76 1.60 -13.15
N TYR A 147 -18.09 1.37 -13.12
CA TYR A 147 -19.10 2.15 -12.40
C TYR A 147 -19.27 3.58 -12.89
N TYR A 148 -18.61 3.96 -13.97
CA TYR A 148 -18.66 5.32 -14.50
C TYR A 148 -18.82 5.30 -16.02
N VAL A 149 -19.96 5.75 -16.53
CA VAL A 149 -20.15 5.88 -17.97
C VAL A 149 -19.66 7.26 -18.41
N GLU A 150 -18.54 7.29 -19.13
CA GLU A 150 -17.92 8.55 -19.57
C GLU A 150 -18.83 9.38 -20.44
N SER A 151 -18.99 10.65 -20.08
CA SER A 151 -19.46 11.70 -20.98
C SER A 151 -18.23 12.39 -21.56
N PHE A 152 -17.86 12.09 -22.80
CA PHE A 152 -16.93 12.98 -23.51
C PHE A 152 -17.63 14.33 -23.70
N TYR A 153 -17.12 15.33 -22.99
CA TYR A 153 -17.46 16.71 -23.33
C TYR A 153 -16.88 16.99 -24.71
N THR A 154 -17.74 17.39 -25.65
CA THR A 154 -17.28 17.89 -26.95
C THR A 154 -16.46 19.17 -26.72
N GLU A 155 -15.63 19.61 -27.71
CA GLU A 155 -14.96 20.91 -27.60
C GLU A 155 -15.97 22.06 -27.38
N GLU A 156 -17.25 21.86 -27.73
CA GLU A 156 -18.33 22.78 -27.50
C GLU A 156 -18.85 22.75 -26.07
N ASP A 157 -18.86 21.56 -25.44
CA ASP A 157 -19.19 21.38 -24.00
C ASP A 157 -18.07 21.97 -23.10
N ILE A 158 -16.81 21.77 -23.47
CA ILE A 158 -15.65 22.38 -22.78
C ILE A 158 -15.66 23.90 -22.90
N ARG A 159 -16.13 24.46 -24.05
CA ARG A 159 -16.33 25.91 -24.20
C ARG A 159 -17.54 26.46 -23.44
N CYS A 160 -18.44 25.58 -23.00
CA CYS A 160 -19.62 25.91 -22.24
C CYS A 160 -19.53 25.70 -20.75
N THR A 161 -18.42 25.13 -20.23
CA THR A 161 -18.17 25.00 -18.77
C THR A 161 -17.78 26.37 -18.20
N LEU A 162 -18.41 26.73 -17.11
CA LEU A 162 -18.01 27.89 -16.32
C LEU A 162 -16.62 27.66 -15.74
N LYS A 163 -15.83 28.72 -15.61
CA LYS A 163 -14.57 28.65 -14.90
C LYS A 163 -14.82 28.56 -13.40
N GLU A 164 -13.93 27.85 -12.72
CA GLU A 164 -13.88 27.85 -11.26
C GLU A 164 -13.74 29.28 -10.73
N PRO A 165 -14.24 29.58 -9.51
CA PRO A 165 -14.00 30.87 -8.89
C PRO A 165 -12.51 31.07 -8.58
N GLU A 166 -12.01 32.30 -8.77
CA GLU A 166 -10.64 32.67 -8.41
C GLU A 166 -10.63 33.17 -6.97
N PHE A 167 -9.72 32.61 -6.16
CA PHE A 167 -9.53 33.00 -4.76
C PHE A 167 -8.52 34.15 -4.68
N SER A 168 -8.73 35.11 -3.80
CA SER A 168 -7.84 36.27 -3.60
C SER A 168 -6.50 35.89 -2.96
N ILE A 169 -6.47 34.77 -2.23
CA ILE A 169 -5.27 34.15 -1.63
C ILE A 169 -5.36 32.63 -1.78
N GLU A 170 -4.23 31.98 -1.88
CA GLU A 170 -4.14 30.52 -1.94
C GLU A 170 -4.34 29.90 -0.54
N GLY A 171 -4.82 28.67 -0.48
CA GLY A 171 -4.83 27.85 0.72
C GLY A 171 -3.40 27.66 1.25
N GLY A 172 -3.29 27.45 2.55
CA GLY A 172 -1.99 27.28 3.22
C GLY A 172 -2.02 27.68 4.69
N TRP A 173 -0.84 27.98 5.23
CA TRP A 173 -0.64 28.26 6.65
C TRP A 173 -0.58 29.76 6.91
N TYR A 174 -1.32 30.21 7.94
CA TYR A 174 -1.44 31.62 8.32
C TYR A 174 -1.39 31.74 9.85
N ASP A 175 -0.51 32.61 10.36
CA ASP A 175 -0.39 32.87 11.79
C ASP A 175 -1.56 33.67 12.37
N GLU A 176 -2.17 34.53 11.55
CA GLU A 176 -3.22 35.48 11.90
C GLU A 176 -4.46 35.22 11.00
N PRO A 177 -5.65 35.62 11.45
CA PRO A 177 -6.87 35.54 10.64
C PRO A 177 -6.70 36.21 9.27
N VAL A 178 -7.25 35.59 8.23
CA VAL A 178 -7.18 36.08 6.85
C VAL A 178 -8.56 36.27 6.24
N GLU A 179 -8.71 37.26 5.37
CA GLU A 179 -9.90 37.46 4.57
C GLU A 179 -9.73 36.83 3.18
N VAL A 180 -10.62 35.92 2.84
CA VAL A 180 -10.61 35.21 1.56
C VAL A 180 -11.70 35.79 0.67
N GLY A 181 -11.30 36.49 -0.38
CA GLY A 181 -12.18 36.96 -1.43
C GLY A 181 -12.30 35.90 -2.54
N MET A 182 -13.44 35.83 -3.18
CA MET A 182 -13.67 35.00 -4.37
C MET A 182 -14.25 35.86 -5.50
N GLU A 183 -13.79 35.62 -6.72
CA GLU A 183 -14.28 36.33 -7.91
C GLU A 183 -14.66 35.33 -9.03
N SER A 184 -15.69 35.68 -9.78
CA SER A 184 -16.12 34.97 -11.00
C SER A 184 -16.44 35.97 -12.07
N GLY A 185 -16.06 35.65 -13.34
CA GLY A 185 -16.37 36.50 -14.49
C GLY A 185 -17.85 36.49 -14.88
N GLU A 186 -18.61 35.48 -14.49
CA GLU A 186 -20.03 35.27 -14.77
C GLU A 186 -20.63 34.35 -13.69
N GLY A 187 -21.95 34.34 -13.57
CA GLY A 187 -22.70 33.49 -12.65
C GLY A 187 -22.63 33.96 -11.20
N THR A 188 -23.13 33.11 -10.31
CA THR A 188 -23.16 33.28 -8.84
C THR A 188 -22.25 32.25 -8.19
N ILE A 189 -21.42 32.69 -7.22
CA ILE A 189 -20.57 31.77 -6.45
C ILE A 189 -21.36 31.23 -5.27
N TYR A 190 -21.35 29.90 -5.13
CA TYR A 190 -21.85 29.16 -3.96
C TYR A 190 -20.66 28.52 -3.26
N TYR A 191 -20.68 28.43 -1.94
CA TYR A 191 -19.56 27.88 -1.19
C TYR A 191 -19.98 27.14 0.07
N THR A 192 -19.07 26.32 0.59
CA THR A 192 -19.10 25.67 1.92
C THR A 192 -17.77 25.89 2.64
N THR A 193 -17.74 25.77 3.98
CA THR A 193 -16.51 25.90 4.79
C THR A 193 -16.26 24.70 5.69
N ASN A 194 -17.02 23.63 5.53
CA ASN A 194 -17.04 22.46 6.41
C ASN A 194 -16.62 21.14 5.69
N GLY A 195 -16.07 21.24 4.47
CA GLY A 195 -15.65 20.09 3.69
C GLY A 195 -16.77 19.39 2.90
N GLU A 196 -18.04 19.79 3.09
CA GLU A 196 -19.16 19.30 2.26
C GLU A 196 -19.04 19.81 0.83
N ASP A 197 -19.54 19.02 -0.11
CA ASP A 197 -19.59 19.44 -1.50
C ASP A 197 -20.58 20.58 -1.69
N THR A 198 -20.18 21.53 -2.53
CA THR A 198 -20.98 22.72 -2.80
C THR A 198 -22.10 22.39 -3.78
N THR A 199 -23.32 22.79 -3.44
CA THR A 199 -24.54 22.59 -4.24
C THR A 199 -25.27 23.92 -4.47
N PRO A 200 -26.31 23.98 -5.32
CA PRO A 200 -27.14 25.17 -5.44
C PRO A 200 -27.87 25.62 -4.14
N ASP A 201 -27.95 24.74 -3.15
CA ASP A 201 -28.53 25.02 -1.84
C ASP A 201 -27.51 25.53 -0.81
N SER A 202 -26.21 25.58 -1.19
CA SER A 202 -25.12 26.09 -0.36
C SER A 202 -25.18 27.61 -0.21
N GLU A 203 -24.35 28.16 0.67
CA GLU A 203 -24.30 29.61 0.90
C GLU A 203 -23.87 30.37 -0.36
N ILE A 204 -24.53 31.49 -0.63
CA ILE A 204 -24.17 32.40 -1.73
C ILE A 204 -23.07 33.34 -1.23
N TYR A 205 -21.99 33.45 -1.99
CA TYR A 205 -20.92 34.35 -1.69
C TYR A 205 -21.34 35.81 -1.95
N ASP A 206 -21.29 36.63 -0.92
CA ASP A 206 -21.66 38.05 -0.98
C ASP A 206 -20.54 39.02 -0.53
N GLY A 207 -19.36 38.48 -0.18
CA GLY A 207 -18.19 39.24 0.22
C GLY A 207 -17.12 38.42 0.93
N PRO A 208 -15.94 39.01 1.25
CA PRO A 208 -14.82 38.26 1.80
C PRO A 208 -15.17 37.47 3.07
N ILE A 209 -14.70 36.23 3.12
CA ILE A 209 -14.89 35.31 4.24
C ILE A 209 -13.69 35.47 5.19
N LEU A 210 -13.96 35.79 6.44
CA LEU A 210 -12.93 35.83 7.48
C LEU A 210 -12.66 34.40 7.97
N ILE A 211 -11.47 33.92 7.73
CA ILE A 211 -10.99 32.64 8.24
C ILE A 211 -10.12 32.92 9.47
N SER A 212 -10.47 32.32 10.59
CA SER A 212 -9.79 32.46 11.86
C SER A 212 -9.40 31.12 12.45
N ASP A 213 -8.60 31.14 13.50
CA ASP A 213 -8.28 29.97 14.32
C ASP A 213 -9.58 29.31 14.84
N ARG A 214 -9.69 27.99 14.63
CA ARG A 214 -10.83 27.17 14.98
C ARG A 214 -10.52 26.13 16.07
N THR A 215 -9.37 26.26 16.72
CA THR A 215 -8.92 25.27 17.74
C THR A 215 -9.86 25.16 18.93
N ASP A 216 -10.61 26.23 19.27
CA ASP A 216 -11.61 26.22 20.36
C ASP A 216 -13.02 25.71 19.91
N GLU A 217 -13.23 25.41 18.63
CA GLU A 217 -14.52 24.93 18.15
C GLU A 217 -14.77 23.46 18.52
N PRO A 218 -16.01 23.05 18.81
CA PRO A 218 -16.34 21.67 19.10
C PRO A 218 -15.93 20.71 17.96
N ASN A 219 -15.58 19.49 18.33
CA ASN A 219 -15.35 18.41 17.37
C ASN A 219 -16.66 18.06 16.65
N VAL A 220 -16.60 17.85 15.35
CA VAL A 220 -17.71 17.45 14.49
C VAL A 220 -17.49 16.03 13.98
N TYR A 221 -16.51 15.83 13.12
CA TYR A 221 -16.21 14.52 12.52
C TYR A 221 -15.49 13.60 13.49
N SER A 222 -14.59 14.11 14.29
CA SER A 222 -13.90 13.34 15.32
C SER A 222 -14.76 12.96 16.51
N ALA A 223 -15.96 13.53 16.63
CA ALA A 223 -16.97 13.15 17.62
C ALA A 223 -17.98 12.11 17.10
N ILE A 224 -17.86 11.66 15.85
CA ILE A 224 -18.73 10.63 15.29
C ILE A 224 -18.34 9.27 15.90
N ASN A 225 -19.33 8.56 16.43
CA ASN A 225 -19.22 7.15 16.83
C ASN A 225 -19.79 6.22 15.76
N GLY A 226 -19.67 4.90 15.96
CA GLY A 226 -20.10 3.91 14.97
C GLY A 226 -19.09 3.75 13.83
N ILE A 227 -17.81 3.99 14.10
CA ILE A 227 -16.68 3.85 13.17
C ILE A 227 -15.83 2.61 13.45
N SER A 228 -15.99 1.97 14.60
CA SER A 228 -15.28 0.75 15.01
C SER A 228 -16.19 -0.18 15.79
N LEU A 229 -15.92 -1.47 15.76
CA LEU A 229 -16.56 -2.47 16.63
C LEU A 229 -15.72 -2.78 17.84
N ASP A 230 -14.42 -2.70 17.70
CA ASP A 230 -13.47 -3.24 18.66
C ASP A 230 -13.28 -2.28 19.85
N TYR A 231 -12.40 -1.32 19.71
CA TYR A 231 -12.08 -0.32 20.73
C TYR A 231 -12.44 1.07 20.22
N GLU A 232 -13.68 1.48 20.35
CA GLU A 232 -14.13 2.78 19.87
C GLU A 232 -13.99 3.85 20.96
N TYR A 233 -13.05 4.77 20.77
CA TYR A 233 -12.79 5.89 21.65
C TYR A 233 -13.12 7.21 20.97
N LEU A 234 -13.84 8.09 21.68
CA LEU A 234 -13.97 9.49 21.30
C LEU A 234 -12.89 10.33 21.98
N PRO A 235 -12.31 11.32 21.30
CA PRO A 235 -11.32 12.20 21.90
C PRO A 235 -11.93 12.98 23.07
N THR A 236 -11.20 13.04 24.20
CA THR A 236 -11.61 13.84 25.37
C THR A 236 -11.38 15.33 25.16
N ASP A 237 -10.45 15.67 24.28
CA ASP A 237 -10.07 17.04 23.98
C ASP A 237 -10.52 17.48 22.59
N ILE A 238 -10.52 18.78 22.38
CA ILE A 238 -10.79 19.38 21.07
C ILE A 238 -9.57 19.15 20.19
N VAL A 239 -9.80 18.58 18.98
CA VAL A 239 -8.74 18.38 17.99
C VAL A 239 -8.46 19.66 17.21
N ASP A 240 -7.26 19.82 16.68
CA ASP A 240 -6.92 20.92 15.80
C ASP A 240 -7.76 20.92 14.53
N LYS A 241 -7.99 22.13 14.00
CA LYS A 241 -8.88 22.32 12.86
C LYS A 241 -8.25 23.27 11.83
N CYS A 242 -8.52 22.98 10.57
CA CYS A 242 -8.36 23.91 9.46
C CYS A 242 -9.73 24.21 8.83
N THR A 243 -9.79 25.22 7.99
CA THR A 243 -11.00 25.57 7.22
C THR A 243 -10.80 25.13 5.78
N ILE A 244 -11.76 24.36 5.25
CA ILE A 244 -11.77 23.95 3.85
C ILE A 244 -12.89 24.72 3.16
N ILE A 245 -12.52 25.59 2.23
CA ILE A 245 -13.51 26.26 1.37
C ILE A 245 -13.64 25.45 0.08
N LYS A 246 -14.84 24.99 -0.20
CA LYS A 246 -15.24 24.48 -1.52
C LYS A 246 -16.18 25.48 -2.16
N ALA A 247 -15.95 25.82 -3.44
CA ALA A 247 -16.77 26.80 -4.13
C ALA A 247 -17.01 26.42 -5.60
N ILE A 248 -18.20 26.74 -6.09
CA ILE A 248 -18.62 26.59 -7.49
C ILE A 248 -19.23 27.88 -8.01
N VAL A 249 -19.25 28.00 -9.32
CA VAL A 249 -19.99 29.07 -10.03
C VAL A 249 -21.19 28.46 -10.71
N ILE A 250 -22.37 29.07 -10.57
CA ILE A 250 -23.59 28.64 -11.24
C ILE A 250 -24.16 29.82 -12.08
N ASP A 251 -24.46 29.56 -13.38
CA ASP A 251 -25.18 30.48 -14.26
C ASP A 251 -26.23 29.71 -15.05
N GLY A 252 -27.48 29.83 -14.61
CA GLY A 252 -28.61 29.05 -15.17
C GLY A 252 -28.41 27.56 -14.92
N ASP A 253 -28.33 26.77 -15.97
CA ASP A 253 -28.11 25.30 -15.89
C ASP A 253 -26.63 24.90 -15.92
N LYS A 254 -25.71 25.87 -15.99
CA LYS A 254 -24.28 25.62 -16.04
C LYS A 254 -23.67 25.68 -14.65
N VAL A 255 -22.75 24.75 -14.36
CA VAL A 255 -22.02 24.67 -13.10
C VAL A 255 -20.53 24.51 -13.40
N SER A 256 -19.67 25.22 -12.67
CA SER A 256 -18.22 25.05 -12.77
C SER A 256 -17.77 23.78 -12.03
N PRO A 257 -16.54 23.28 -12.26
CA PRO A 257 -15.87 22.39 -11.33
C PRO A 257 -15.78 22.99 -9.94
N ILE A 258 -15.61 22.14 -8.91
CA ILE A 258 -15.41 22.57 -7.52
C ILE A 258 -13.96 23.03 -7.35
N LYS A 259 -13.76 24.29 -6.95
CA LYS A 259 -12.48 24.77 -6.45
C LYS A 259 -12.41 24.55 -4.94
N THR A 260 -11.35 23.90 -4.47
CA THR A 260 -11.10 23.61 -3.06
C THR A 260 -9.80 24.28 -2.61
N GLU A 261 -9.82 24.92 -1.44
CA GLU A 261 -8.63 25.49 -0.79
C GLU A 261 -8.70 25.26 0.73
N THR A 262 -7.60 24.77 1.31
CA THR A 262 -7.49 24.52 2.75
C THR A 262 -6.68 25.60 3.43
N PHE A 263 -7.19 26.17 4.53
CA PHE A 263 -6.57 27.23 5.32
C PHE A 263 -6.29 26.75 6.75
N PHE A 264 -5.02 26.65 7.11
CA PHE A 264 -4.54 26.36 8.45
C PHE A 264 -4.22 27.66 9.16
N VAL A 265 -5.11 28.13 10.03
CA VAL A 265 -4.97 29.44 10.69
C VAL A 265 -4.72 29.26 12.18
N GLY A 266 -3.64 29.83 12.69
CA GLY A 266 -3.30 29.84 14.11
C GLY A 266 -2.72 28.54 14.66
N LEU A 267 -2.52 27.50 13.85
CA LEU A 267 -1.91 26.23 14.29
C LEU A 267 -0.40 26.43 14.54
N LYS A 268 0.05 26.12 15.77
CA LYS A 268 1.41 26.38 16.25
C LYS A 268 2.14 25.15 16.80
N GLY A 269 1.61 23.95 16.56
CA GLY A 269 2.25 22.71 17.01
C GLY A 269 3.58 22.46 16.29
N GLU A 270 4.61 21.98 17.01
CA GLU A 270 5.91 21.63 16.42
C GLU A 270 5.81 20.49 15.43
N GLU A 271 4.83 19.59 15.61
CA GLU A 271 4.54 18.48 14.71
C GLU A 271 4.30 18.91 13.25
N TYR A 272 3.77 20.11 13.05
CA TYR A 272 3.51 20.65 11.70
C TYR A 272 4.75 21.21 11.00
N ASN A 273 5.87 21.38 11.73
CA ASN A 273 7.14 21.85 11.18
C ASN A 273 8.17 20.73 11.00
N LYS A 274 7.86 19.51 11.47
CA LYS A 274 8.80 18.37 11.43
C LYS A 274 8.49 17.38 10.34
N ILE A 275 7.22 17.23 9.99
CA ILE A 275 6.73 16.27 8.98
C ILE A 275 5.67 16.94 8.11
N PRO A 276 5.51 16.49 6.86
CA PRO A 276 4.49 16.99 5.94
C PRO A 276 3.07 16.91 6.50
N THR A 277 2.18 17.71 5.93
CA THR A 277 0.75 17.69 6.26
C THR A 277 -0.09 17.42 5.01
N ILE A 278 -1.07 16.54 5.14
CA ILE A 278 -2.06 16.21 4.12
C ILE A 278 -3.43 16.71 4.58
N SER A 279 -4.09 17.50 3.72
CA SER A 279 -5.53 17.75 3.81
C SER A 279 -6.25 16.82 2.84
N LEU A 280 -7.11 15.97 3.39
CA LEU A 280 -7.96 15.08 2.62
C LEU A 280 -9.42 15.50 2.83
N SER A 281 -10.07 15.98 1.79
CA SER A 281 -11.47 16.42 1.86
C SER A 281 -12.36 15.65 0.90
N MET A 282 -13.46 15.13 1.43
CA MET A 282 -14.44 14.38 0.68
C MET A 282 -15.83 14.54 1.29
N SER A 283 -16.87 14.11 0.58
CA SER A 283 -18.24 14.18 1.09
C SER A 283 -18.35 13.49 2.47
N PRO A 284 -18.87 14.14 3.51
CA PRO A 284 -19.09 13.49 4.80
C PRO A 284 -20.03 12.28 4.72
N MET A 285 -20.96 12.27 3.76
CA MET A 285 -21.83 11.12 3.52
C MET A 285 -21.07 9.93 2.97
N ASP A 286 -20.09 10.16 2.12
CA ASP A 286 -19.20 9.13 1.55
C ASP A 286 -18.27 8.54 2.62
N LEU A 287 -17.93 9.31 3.66
CA LEU A 287 -17.15 8.83 4.80
C LEU A 287 -18.01 8.11 5.84
N PHE A 288 -19.02 8.80 6.36
CA PHE A 288 -19.72 8.40 7.57
C PHE A 288 -21.22 8.08 7.35
N GLY A 289 -21.70 8.14 6.11
CA GLY A 289 -23.08 7.82 5.77
C GLY A 289 -23.47 6.40 6.15
N PHE A 290 -24.71 6.23 6.61
CA PHE A 290 -25.23 4.93 7.06
C PHE A 290 -25.27 3.89 5.93
N ASP A 291 -25.73 4.28 4.73
CA ASP A 291 -25.93 3.32 3.63
C ASP A 291 -24.61 2.86 3.00
N ASP A 292 -23.69 3.79 2.73
CA ASP A 292 -22.52 3.57 1.88
C ASP A 292 -21.28 4.37 2.31
N GLY A 293 -21.28 4.96 3.49
CA GLY A 293 -20.11 5.60 4.06
C GLY A 293 -18.98 4.60 4.34
N ILE A 294 -17.81 4.84 3.74
CA ILE A 294 -16.69 3.88 3.75
C ILE A 294 -16.01 3.74 5.11
N TYR A 295 -16.20 4.68 6.03
CA TYR A 295 -15.57 4.67 7.36
C TYR A 295 -16.50 4.14 8.46
N ALA A 296 -17.79 3.98 8.17
CA ALA A 296 -18.83 3.65 9.13
C ALA A 296 -19.05 2.14 9.29
N LEU A 297 -19.58 1.73 10.45
CA LEU A 297 -20.23 0.42 10.62
C LEU A 297 -21.41 0.26 9.65
N GLY A 298 -22.28 1.25 9.62
CA GLY A 298 -23.32 1.48 8.64
C GLY A 298 -24.36 0.37 8.49
N LYS A 299 -24.96 0.33 7.31
CA LYS A 299 -26.06 -0.57 6.95
C LYS A 299 -25.67 -2.05 7.01
N VAL A 300 -24.44 -2.38 6.64
CA VAL A 300 -23.96 -3.78 6.65
C VAL A 300 -24.00 -4.34 8.06
N ASN A 301 -23.49 -3.60 9.03
CA ASN A 301 -23.53 -4.01 10.44
C ASN A 301 -24.97 -4.08 10.97
N SER A 302 -25.82 -3.12 10.64
CA SER A 302 -27.23 -3.11 11.05
C SER A 302 -27.96 -4.37 10.54
N ILE A 303 -27.75 -4.75 9.28
CA ILE A 303 -28.36 -5.98 8.71
C ILE A 303 -27.83 -7.23 9.42
N HIS A 304 -26.54 -7.29 9.74
CA HIS A 304 -25.96 -8.41 10.48
C HIS A 304 -26.57 -8.50 11.88
N GLN A 305 -26.64 -7.40 12.60
CA GLN A 305 -27.26 -7.33 13.93
C GLN A 305 -28.73 -7.75 13.93
N ASP A 306 -29.51 -7.32 12.94
CA ASP A 306 -30.93 -7.71 12.80
C ASP A 306 -31.09 -9.22 12.57
N LYS A 307 -30.16 -9.84 11.83
CA LYS A 307 -30.21 -11.28 11.54
C LYS A 307 -29.72 -12.14 12.69
N THR A 308 -28.68 -11.73 13.39
CA THR A 308 -27.97 -12.56 14.37
C THR A 308 -28.29 -12.21 15.82
N GLY A 309 -28.77 -10.99 16.09
CA GLY A 309 -28.90 -10.40 17.43
C GLY A 309 -27.57 -9.95 18.03
N HIS A 310 -26.46 -10.04 17.28
CA HIS A 310 -25.11 -9.63 17.69
C HIS A 310 -24.62 -8.50 16.81
N ARG A 311 -23.98 -7.50 17.38
CA ARG A 311 -23.38 -6.38 16.65
C ARG A 311 -22.01 -6.73 16.10
N HIS A 312 -21.21 -7.49 16.88
CA HIS A 312 -19.88 -7.91 16.45
C HIS A 312 -19.95 -9.05 15.44
N GLY A 313 -19.15 -8.94 14.40
CA GLY A 313 -18.93 -9.96 13.39
C GLY A 313 -17.89 -9.48 12.40
N TYR A 314 -16.78 -10.20 12.32
CA TYR A 314 -15.72 -9.94 11.34
C TYR A 314 -16.32 -9.88 9.93
N GLY A 315 -15.96 -8.86 9.15
CA GLY A 315 -16.49 -8.67 7.81
C GLY A 315 -17.85 -7.96 7.71
N TYR A 316 -18.52 -7.65 8.83
CA TYR A 316 -19.88 -7.10 8.84
C TYR A 316 -19.93 -5.61 9.16
N ALA A 317 -19.26 -4.79 8.37
CA ALA A 317 -19.38 -3.34 8.41
C ALA A 317 -19.17 -2.74 7.01
N ASN A 318 -19.61 -1.51 6.78
CA ASN A 318 -19.36 -0.81 5.51
C ASN A 318 -17.86 -0.72 5.21
N TYR A 319 -17.03 -0.47 6.21
CA TYR A 319 -15.58 -0.33 6.06
C TYR A 319 -14.85 -1.64 5.64
N TYR A 320 -15.51 -2.79 5.70
CA TYR A 320 -14.99 -4.04 5.14
C TYR A 320 -15.21 -4.17 3.64
N LYS A 321 -16.13 -3.38 3.09
CA LYS A 321 -16.44 -3.43 1.68
C LYS A 321 -15.26 -3.01 0.82
N ARG A 322 -15.10 -3.67 -0.29
CA ARG A 322 -13.93 -3.60 -1.16
C ARG A 322 -14.34 -3.29 -2.60
N GLY A 323 -13.33 -3.08 -3.43
CA GLY A 323 -13.52 -2.87 -4.86
C GLY A 323 -13.86 -1.43 -5.22
N ILE A 324 -13.91 -1.17 -6.53
CA ILE A 324 -14.07 0.18 -7.06
C ILE A 324 -15.44 0.79 -6.74
N GLY A 325 -16.48 -0.02 -6.52
CA GLY A 325 -17.79 0.47 -6.07
C GLY A 325 -17.78 1.12 -4.69
N TRP A 326 -16.72 0.88 -3.89
CA TRP A 326 -16.49 1.48 -2.59
C TRP A 326 -15.35 2.50 -2.60
N GLU A 327 -14.92 2.94 -3.78
CA GLU A 327 -14.00 4.07 -3.96
C GLU A 327 -14.81 5.37 -3.93
N ARG A 328 -14.33 6.36 -3.19
CA ARG A 328 -14.97 7.67 -3.04
C ARG A 328 -14.03 8.75 -3.54
N GLU A 329 -14.57 9.73 -4.24
CA GLU A 329 -13.80 10.88 -4.69
C GLU A 329 -13.39 11.75 -3.50
N ALA A 330 -12.14 12.22 -3.53
CA ALA A 330 -11.60 13.12 -2.54
C ALA A 330 -10.63 14.12 -3.17
N LYS A 331 -10.51 15.29 -2.57
CA LYS A 331 -9.43 16.25 -2.84
C LYS A 331 -8.28 16.00 -1.90
N LEU A 332 -7.11 15.76 -2.45
CA LEU A 332 -5.84 15.63 -1.74
C LEU A 332 -5.05 16.93 -1.93
N GLU A 333 -4.61 17.54 -0.83
CA GLU A 333 -3.63 18.63 -0.83
C GLU A 333 -2.44 18.23 0.05
N TYR A 334 -1.23 18.35 -0.46
CA TYR A 334 0.01 17.94 0.21
C TYR A 334 0.89 19.16 0.47
N TYR A 335 1.24 19.38 1.72
CA TYR A 335 2.08 20.50 2.20
C TYR A 335 3.38 19.95 2.79
N SER A 336 4.53 20.58 2.44
CA SER A 336 5.82 20.25 3.04
C SER A 336 5.87 20.68 4.51
N GLU A 337 6.91 20.25 5.21
CA GLU A 337 7.25 20.67 6.58
C GLU A 337 7.54 22.18 6.70
N GLU A 338 7.86 22.87 5.59
CA GLU A 338 7.94 24.34 5.55
C GLU A 338 6.61 24.99 5.18
N HIS A 339 5.49 24.24 5.26
CA HIS A 339 4.14 24.74 5.01
C HIS A 339 3.85 25.14 3.56
N LYS A 340 4.65 24.69 2.62
CA LYS A 340 4.44 24.98 1.20
C LYS A 340 3.52 23.92 0.57
N LYS A 341 2.43 24.33 -0.07
CA LYS A 341 1.62 23.45 -0.90
C LYS A 341 2.45 22.97 -2.09
N LEU A 342 2.76 21.68 -2.15
CA LEU A 342 3.56 21.06 -3.20
C LEU A 342 2.70 20.57 -4.35
N PHE A 343 1.55 19.99 -4.05
CA PHE A 343 0.56 19.61 -5.07
C PHE A 343 -0.84 19.48 -4.47
N GLU A 344 -1.82 19.46 -5.35
CA GLU A 344 -3.20 19.12 -5.08
C GLU A 344 -3.75 18.26 -6.21
N GLN A 345 -4.60 17.28 -5.90
CA GLN A 345 -5.14 16.37 -6.89
C GLN A 345 -6.50 15.81 -6.44
N ASN A 346 -7.44 15.60 -7.39
CA ASN A 346 -8.62 14.79 -7.11
C ASN A 346 -8.28 13.32 -7.30
N ILE A 347 -8.66 12.50 -6.33
CA ILE A 347 -8.27 11.09 -6.23
C ILE A 347 -9.44 10.23 -5.77
N GLY A 348 -9.33 8.92 -5.98
CA GLY A 348 -10.18 7.93 -5.33
C GLY A 348 -9.61 7.49 -3.99
N VAL A 349 -10.47 7.25 -3.02
CA VAL A 349 -10.10 6.81 -1.68
C VAL A 349 -10.91 5.59 -1.28
N ARG A 350 -10.25 4.57 -0.71
CA ARG A 350 -10.87 3.39 -0.07
C ARG A 350 -10.24 3.14 1.28
N ILE A 351 -10.95 2.42 2.16
CA ILE A 351 -10.32 1.90 3.37
C ILE A 351 -9.31 0.81 2.97
N HIS A 352 -8.12 0.84 3.55
CA HIS A 352 -7.04 -0.12 3.33
C HIS A 352 -6.91 -1.10 4.51
N GLY A 353 -6.41 -2.31 4.25
CA GLY A 353 -6.08 -3.31 5.25
C GLY A 353 -6.98 -4.54 5.27
N GLY A 354 -6.64 -5.49 6.13
CA GLY A 354 -7.42 -6.66 6.53
C GLY A 354 -8.19 -6.38 7.83
N ASP A 355 -7.72 -6.95 8.93
CA ASP A 355 -8.31 -6.82 10.26
C ASP A 355 -8.16 -5.39 10.81
N SER A 356 -7.11 -4.68 10.46
CA SER A 356 -6.91 -3.26 10.81
C SER A 356 -8.03 -2.32 10.35
N ARG A 357 -8.96 -2.78 9.49
CA ARG A 357 -10.18 -2.04 9.14
C ARG A 357 -11.13 -1.82 10.32
N GLU A 358 -11.08 -2.67 11.35
CA GLU A 358 -11.91 -2.53 12.56
C GLU A 358 -11.46 -1.38 13.47
N ALA A 359 -10.21 -0.95 13.36
CA ALA A 359 -9.65 0.09 14.19
C ALA A 359 -10.35 1.44 14.06
N ASN A 360 -10.25 2.29 15.08
CA ASN A 360 -10.74 3.66 15.05
C ASN A 360 -10.02 4.49 13.98
N GLN A 361 -8.68 4.39 13.93
CA GLN A 361 -7.86 5.01 12.90
C GLN A 361 -7.66 4.02 11.77
N LYS A 362 -8.30 4.26 10.64
CA LYS A 362 -8.23 3.38 9.48
C LYS A 362 -7.20 3.88 8.47
N SER A 363 -6.49 2.95 7.86
CA SER A 363 -5.63 3.26 6.71
C SER A 363 -6.45 3.50 5.45
N PHE A 364 -5.91 4.32 4.53
CA PHE A 364 -6.55 4.64 3.25
C PHE A 364 -5.68 4.21 2.08
N SER A 365 -6.28 3.55 1.09
CA SER A 365 -5.70 3.43 -0.25
C SER A 365 -6.10 4.63 -1.08
N LEU A 366 -5.12 5.26 -1.73
CA LEU A 366 -5.28 6.42 -2.59
C LEU A 366 -5.05 6.02 -4.04
N TYR A 367 -5.93 6.45 -4.94
CA TYR A 367 -5.90 6.09 -6.36
C TYR A 367 -5.96 7.33 -7.25
N ALA A 368 -4.93 7.56 -8.05
CA ALA A 368 -4.97 8.54 -9.13
C ALA A 368 -5.61 7.89 -10.36
N ARG A 369 -6.76 8.42 -10.80
CA ARG A 369 -7.50 7.93 -11.95
C ARG A 369 -7.98 9.08 -12.81
N ASN A 370 -7.97 8.88 -14.13
CA ASN A 370 -8.45 9.89 -15.09
C ASN A 370 -9.89 10.33 -14.86
N ILE A 371 -10.73 9.48 -14.25
CA ILE A 371 -12.13 9.79 -13.95
C ILE A 371 -12.31 10.95 -12.95
N TYR A 372 -11.29 11.25 -12.14
CA TYR A 372 -11.35 12.30 -11.12
C TYR A 372 -10.83 13.65 -11.61
N ASP A 373 -9.73 13.67 -12.35
CA ASP A 373 -9.08 14.90 -12.80
C ASP A 373 -8.37 14.79 -14.17
N GLY A 374 -8.59 13.69 -14.90
CA GLY A 374 -7.95 13.44 -16.19
C GLY A 374 -6.54 12.82 -16.09
N ASN A 375 -6.00 12.60 -14.89
CA ASN A 375 -4.67 12.01 -14.69
C ASN A 375 -4.76 10.53 -14.25
N ASN A 376 -3.94 9.67 -14.85
CA ASN A 376 -3.81 8.26 -14.46
C ASN A 376 -2.65 7.98 -13.51
N ALA A 377 -2.04 9.03 -12.96
CA ALA A 377 -0.93 8.94 -12.00
C ALA A 377 -0.95 10.15 -11.08
N PHE A 378 -0.28 10.04 -9.94
CA PHE A 378 -0.02 11.21 -9.09
C PHE A 378 0.88 12.20 -9.84
N ILE A 379 0.52 13.48 -9.80
CA ILE A 379 1.25 14.55 -10.51
C ILE A 379 2.53 14.99 -9.80
N TYR A 380 2.78 14.48 -8.60
CA TYR A 380 3.94 14.76 -7.79
C TYR A 380 4.39 13.50 -7.05
N ASP A 381 5.71 13.24 -7.04
CA ASP A 381 6.31 12.16 -6.24
C ASP A 381 6.80 12.72 -4.90
N PRO A 382 6.13 12.41 -3.80
CA PRO A 382 6.54 12.88 -2.49
C PRO A 382 7.87 12.27 -2.02
N PHE A 383 8.27 11.10 -2.54
CA PHE A 383 9.49 10.39 -2.13
C PHE A 383 10.75 10.92 -2.80
N THR A 384 10.64 11.49 -3.99
CA THR A 384 11.76 12.08 -4.74
C THR A 384 11.68 13.59 -4.87
N HIS A 385 10.59 14.20 -4.36
CA HIS A 385 10.30 15.63 -4.47
C HIS A 385 10.31 16.14 -5.93
N SER A 386 9.80 15.33 -6.84
CA SER A 386 9.78 15.67 -8.26
C SER A 386 8.36 15.74 -8.83
N ASN A 387 8.15 16.71 -9.72
CA ASN A 387 7.00 16.69 -10.61
C ASN A 387 7.29 15.64 -11.68
N GLY A 388 6.47 14.61 -11.81
CA GLY A 388 6.89 13.51 -12.61
C GLY A 388 5.85 12.88 -13.51
N GLU A 389 6.32 12.56 -14.72
CA GLU A 389 5.74 11.49 -15.53
C GLU A 389 6.30 10.16 -15.00
N GLY A 390 5.47 9.20 -14.69
CA GLY A 390 5.89 7.84 -14.32
C GLY A 390 5.69 7.45 -12.87
N ILE A 391 5.05 8.29 -12.08
CA ILE A 391 4.73 7.98 -10.68
C ILE A 391 3.62 6.95 -10.62
N CYS A 392 3.68 6.09 -9.62
CA CYS A 392 2.66 5.09 -9.37
C CYS A 392 1.28 5.75 -9.15
N ASN A 393 0.24 5.10 -9.60
CA ASN A 393 -1.13 5.59 -9.45
C ASN A 393 -1.82 5.09 -8.17
N LYS A 394 -1.08 4.44 -7.27
CA LYS A 394 -1.59 3.86 -6.03
C LYS A 394 -0.64 4.15 -4.87
N LEU A 395 -1.13 4.82 -3.85
CA LEU A 395 -0.42 5.07 -2.58
C LEU A 395 -1.27 4.58 -1.40
N VAL A 396 -0.69 4.56 -0.22
CA VAL A 396 -1.38 4.22 1.03
C VAL A 396 -1.06 5.26 2.08
N LEU A 397 -2.07 5.74 2.79
CA LEU A 397 -1.93 6.37 4.10
C LEU A 397 -2.10 5.26 5.15
N ARG A 398 -0.98 4.80 5.72
CA ARG A 398 -0.93 3.64 6.62
C ARG A 398 -0.83 4.07 8.07
N THR A 399 -1.57 3.39 8.95
CA THR A 399 -1.61 3.68 10.39
C THR A 399 -0.67 2.81 11.24
N GLY A 400 -0.01 1.81 10.64
CA GLY A 400 0.86 0.87 11.34
C GLY A 400 0.18 -0.48 11.69
N GLY A 401 -0.78 -0.93 10.86
CA GLY A 401 -1.43 -2.23 11.02
C GLY A 401 -2.43 -2.29 12.17
N GLU A 402 -2.73 -3.49 12.66
CA GLU A 402 -3.76 -3.73 13.67
C GLU A 402 -3.30 -3.34 15.10
N VAL A 403 -2.09 -3.70 15.46
CA VAL A 403 -1.56 -3.52 16.81
C VAL A 403 -0.59 -2.33 16.91
N GLU A 404 0.34 -2.20 15.95
CA GLU A 404 1.36 -1.14 15.95
C GLU A 404 0.75 0.28 15.91
N MET A 405 -0.47 0.43 15.40
CA MET A 405 -1.15 1.72 15.39
C MET A 405 -1.35 2.34 16.78
N TYR A 406 -1.35 1.52 17.83
CA TYR A 406 -1.46 1.96 19.21
C TYR A 406 -0.11 2.27 19.89
N TYR A 407 0.99 2.17 19.13
CA TYR A 407 2.36 2.41 19.57
C TYR A 407 3.01 3.51 18.72
N THR A 408 4.18 3.24 18.15
CA THR A 408 5.01 4.26 17.48
C THR A 408 4.78 4.39 15.98
N LYS A 409 4.15 3.40 15.34
CA LYS A 409 3.93 3.31 13.88
C LYS A 409 5.23 3.32 13.04
N LEU A 410 6.38 2.94 13.65
CA LEU A 410 7.69 3.05 13.02
C LEU A 410 8.31 1.71 12.58
N ARG A 411 7.85 0.55 13.11
CA ARG A 411 8.53 -0.75 12.92
C ARG A 411 8.62 -1.17 11.46
N ASP A 412 7.52 -1.17 10.73
CA ASP A 412 7.53 -1.48 9.29
C ASP A 412 8.47 -0.54 8.53
N VAL A 413 8.28 0.77 8.69
CA VAL A 413 9.09 1.79 7.99
C VAL A 413 10.58 1.65 8.30
N LEU A 414 10.94 1.37 9.56
CA LEU A 414 12.33 1.16 9.97
C LEU A 414 12.98 0.01 9.19
N PHE A 415 12.33 -1.17 9.13
CA PHE A 415 12.90 -2.31 8.41
C PHE A 415 12.88 -2.13 6.90
N GLN A 416 11.90 -1.42 6.35
CA GLN A 416 11.90 -1.02 4.94
C GLN A 416 13.14 -0.15 4.61
N ILE A 417 13.46 0.83 5.45
CA ILE A 417 14.65 1.69 5.28
C ILE A 417 15.94 0.85 5.44
N LEU A 418 16.02 0.04 6.49
CA LEU A 418 17.21 -0.76 6.78
C LEU A 418 17.54 -1.79 5.70
N ALA A 419 16.54 -2.26 4.96
CA ALA A 419 16.71 -3.23 3.88
C ALA A 419 16.74 -2.60 2.47
N SER A 420 16.64 -1.28 2.34
CA SER A 420 16.40 -0.58 1.06
C SER A 420 17.53 -0.72 0.03
N ASP A 421 18.76 -1.03 0.47
CA ASP A 421 19.92 -1.27 -0.40
C ASP A 421 20.13 -2.77 -0.75
N ARG A 422 19.21 -3.64 -0.30
CA ARG A 422 19.29 -5.09 -0.53
C ARG A 422 18.59 -5.50 -1.83
N SER A 423 18.80 -6.75 -2.25
CA SER A 423 18.21 -7.30 -3.47
C SER A 423 16.74 -7.73 -3.26
N ILE A 424 15.98 -6.92 -2.56
CA ILE A 424 14.58 -7.16 -2.22
C ILE A 424 13.77 -5.88 -2.45
N GLY A 425 12.52 -6.01 -2.83
CA GLY A 425 11.64 -4.85 -2.96
C GLY A 425 11.23 -4.30 -1.60
N THR A 426 11.44 -3.01 -1.40
CA THR A 426 11.06 -2.28 -0.19
C THR A 426 10.12 -1.13 -0.55
N GLN A 427 9.28 -0.72 0.40
CA GLN A 427 8.35 0.38 0.21
C GLN A 427 8.92 1.67 0.82
N ARG A 428 8.97 2.74 0.01
CA ARG A 428 9.28 4.09 0.53
C ARG A 428 8.09 4.58 1.36
N ALA A 429 8.35 5.27 2.46
CA ALA A 429 7.35 5.85 3.33
C ALA A 429 7.79 7.21 3.88
N ILE A 430 6.82 8.11 4.08
CA ILE A 430 7.01 9.42 4.69
C ILE A 430 5.95 9.59 5.78
N PRO A 431 6.32 9.83 7.03
CA PRO A 431 5.36 10.17 8.07
C PRO A 431 4.70 11.51 7.75
N CYS A 432 3.40 11.63 7.96
CA CYS A 432 2.65 12.84 7.70
C CYS A 432 1.49 13.05 8.67
N ASN A 433 1.19 14.31 8.98
CA ASN A 433 -0.05 14.68 9.64
C ASN A 433 -1.20 14.64 8.64
N VAL A 434 -2.36 14.11 9.02
CA VAL A 434 -3.54 14.10 8.18
C VAL A 434 -4.66 14.89 8.83
N PHE A 435 -5.25 15.80 8.05
CA PHE A 435 -6.53 16.43 8.35
C PHE A 435 -7.60 15.83 7.43
N LEU A 436 -8.68 15.35 8.02
CA LEU A 436 -9.82 14.78 7.29
C LEU A 436 -11.02 15.73 7.45
N ASN A 437 -11.48 16.27 6.33
CA ASN A 437 -12.57 17.26 6.32
C ASN A 437 -12.36 18.43 7.30
N GLY A 438 -11.10 18.87 7.44
CA GLY A 438 -10.76 20.03 8.27
C GLY A 438 -10.51 19.73 9.75
N GLU A 439 -10.58 18.49 10.20
CA GLU A 439 -10.21 18.07 11.57
C GLU A 439 -8.96 17.21 11.57
N TYR A 440 -8.07 17.41 12.56
CA TYR A 440 -6.87 16.60 12.72
C TYR A 440 -7.24 15.12 12.89
N TRP A 441 -6.72 14.28 12.02
CA TRP A 441 -7.05 12.85 11.97
C TRP A 441 -5.89 11.94 12.37
N GLY A 442 -4.74 12.53 12.70
CA GLY A 442 -3.62 11.82 13.30
C GLY A 442 -2.41 11.66 12.39
N LEU A 443 -1.42 10.96 12.93
CA LEU A 443 -0.18 10.55 12.23
C LEU A 443 -0.45 9.36 11.33
N TYR A 444 0.02 9.44 10.08
CA TYR A 444 0.04 8.39 9.08
C TYR A 444 1.43 8.27 8.46
N ASN A 445 1.71 7.14 7.84
CA ASN A 445 2.81 6.98 6.91
C ASN A 445 2.23 7.00 5.47
N LEU A 446 2.57 8.02 4.68
CA LEU A 446 2.32 8.00 3.24
C LEU A 446 3.32 7.03 2.62
N GLN A 447 2.83 5.94 2.05
CA GLN A 447 3.65 4.78 1.66
C GLN A 447 3.32 4.34 0.24
N GLU A 448 4.32 3.80 -0.46
CA GLU A 448 4.12 3.11 -1.72
C GLU A 448 3.20 1.89 -1.53
N LYS A 449 2.33 1.66 -2.49
CA LYS A 449 1.50 0.45 -2.51
C LYS A 449 2.16 -0.61 -3.39
N VAL A 450 2.43 -1.80 -2.84
CA VAL A 450 2.83 -2.95 -3.64
C VAL A 450 1.74 -3.22 -4.68
N SER A 451 2.10 -3.08 -5.94
CA SER A 451 1.20 -3.17 -7.08
C SER A 451 2.01 -3.36 -8.37
N GLU A 452 1.34 -3.58 -9.48
CA GLU A 452 1.99 -3.71 -10.79
C GLU A 452 2.71 -2.41 -11.19
N CYS A 453 2.16 -1.27 -10.80
CA CYS A 453 2.77 0.03 -11.02
C CYS A 453 4.07 0.19 -10.20
N TYR A 454 4.10 -0.30 -8.95
CA TYR A 454 5.31 -0.38 -8.14
C TYR A 454 6.42 -1.19 -8.85
N VAL A 455 6.08 -2.37 -9.37
CA VAL A 455 7.05 -3.21 -10.10
C VAL A 455 7.53 -2.52 -11.38
N GLN A 456 6.64 -1.84 -12.09
CA GLN A 456 7.02 -1.05 -13.27
C GLN A 456 7.99 0.07 -12.91
N GLU A 457 7.72 0.82 -11.85
CA GLU A 457 8.52 1.97 -11.44
C GLU A 457 9.92 1.56 -10.98
N HIS A 458 10.00 0.54 -10.11
CA HIS A 458 11.27 0.12 -9.52
C HIS A 458 12.11 -0.78 -10.41
N TYR A 459 11.48 -1.57 -11.29
CA TYR A 459 12.16 -2.62 -12.06
C TYR A 459 12.00 -2.49 -13.56
N GLY A 460 11.16 -1.56 -14.05
CA GLY A 460 10.95 -1.34 -15.48
C GLY A 460 10.19 -2.47 -16.19
N VAL A 461 9.51 -3.35 -15.45
CA VAL A 461 8.70 -4.42 -16.02
C VAL A 461 7.26 -3.95 -16.15
N MET A 462 6.73 -3.98 -17.38
CA MET A 462 5.40 -3.46 -17.66
C MET A 462 4.30 -4.30 -16.97
N PRO A 463 3.17 -3.69 -16.55
CA PRO A 463 2.09 -4.40 -15.86
C PRO A 463 1.58 -5.66 -16.57
N ASN A 464 1.54 -5.66 -17.90
CA ASN A 464 1.10 -6.82 -18.70
C ASN A 464 2.17 -7.92 -18.83
N ASP A 465 3.40 -7.63 -18.43
CA ASP A 465 4.56 -8.52 -18.58
C ASP A 465 5.03 -9.06 -17.22
N GLN A 466 4.18 -9.01 -16.19
CA GLN A 466 4.53 -9.44 -14.84
C GLN A 466 3.44 -10.30 -14.20
N ILE A 467 3.86 -11.13 -13.25
CA ILE A 467 3.00 -11.83 -12.31
C ILE A 467 3.38 -11.32 -10.93
N LEU A 468 2.41 -10.88 -10.16
CA LEU A 468 2.57 -10.38 -8.80
C LEU A 468 1.67 -11.19 -7.86
N ILE A 469 2.26 -11.72 -6.79
CA ILE A 469 1.57 -12.47 -5.73
C ILE A 469 1.72 -11.70 -4.42
N LYS A 470 0.64 -11.57 -3.68
CA LYS A 470 0.62 -10.97 -2.33
C LYS A 470 -0.29 -11.81 -1.44
N LYS A 471 0.16 -12.14 -0.22
CA LYS A 471 -0.61 -12.97 0.73
C LYS A 471 -1.08 -14.31 0.15
N ASN A 472 -0.24 -14.98 -0.63
CA ASN A 472 -0.61 -16.19 -1.37
C ASN A 472 -1.77 -16.04 -2.38
N ILE A 473 -2.21 -14.81 -2.63
CA ILE A 473 -3.23 -14.47 -3.60
C ILE A 473 -2.53 -13.98 -4.87
N LEU A 474 -2.84 -14.60 -6.00
CA LEU A 474 -2.48 -14.07 -7.30
C LEU A 474 -3.21 -12.76 -7.53
N LEU A 475 -2.45 -11.69 -7.70
CA LEU A 475 -3.02 -10.41 -8.14
C LEU A 475 -3.37 -10.40 -9.63
N ASP A 476 -3.00 -11.47 -10.36
CA ASP A 476 -3.38 -11.71 -11.76
C ASP A 476 -4.09 -13.06 -11.89
N ASN A 477 -5.38 -13.03 -12.24
CA ASN A 477 -6.27 -14.20 -12.35
C ASN A 477 -5.90 -15.23 -13.44
N ASN A 478 -4.89 -14.97 -14.26
CA ASN A 478 -4.59 -15.86 -15.39
C ASN A 478 -3.61 -16.99 -15.06
N GLU A 479 -2.96 -16.97 -13.88
CA GLU A 479 -1.92 -17.90 -13.54
C GLU A 479 -2.00 -18.41 -12.08
N ALA A 480 -3.21 -18.81 -11.64
CA ALA A 480 -3.36 -19.50 -10.37
C ALA A 480 -2.38 -20.69 -10.31
N GLY A 481 -1.53 -20.71 -9.27
CA GLY A 481 -0.48 -21.72 -9.15
C GLY A 481 0.82 -21.39 -9.92
N ALA A 482 1.03 -20.16 -10.36
CA ALA A 482 2.27 -19.79 -11.07
C ALA A 482 3.56 -20.05 -10.28
N PHE A 483 3.50 -20.04 -8.95
CA PHE A 483 4.62 -20.36 -8.06
C PHE A 483 4.69 -21.86 -7.72
N ASP A 484 3.63 -22.66 -7.99
CA ASP A 484 3.57 -24.09 -7.68
C ASP A 484 4.68 -24.87 -8.41
N ASP A 485 5.05 -24.47 -9.63
CA ASP A 485 6.15 -25.08 -10.36
C ASP A 485 7.48 -25.02 -9.58
N VAL A 486 7.75 -23.92 -8.89
CA VAL A 486 8.95 -23.74 -8.04
C VAL A 486 8.86 -24.64 -6.82
N ILE A 487 7.71 -24.66 -6.15
CA ILE A 487 7.47 -25.49 -4.96
C ILE A 487 7.52 -26.99 -5.31
N ASP A 488 6.90 -27.38 -6.41
CA ASP A 488 6.92 -28.79 -6.87
C ASP A 488 8.32 -29.20 -7.26
N PHE A 489 9.07 -28.34 -7.95
CA PHE A 489 10.48 -28.62 -8.26
C PHE A 489 11.30 -28.78 -6.97
N ALA A 490 11.15 -27.90 -6.00
CA ALA A 490 11.85 -27.99 -4.72
C ALA A 490 11.49 -29.25 -3.91
N LYS A 491 10.23 -29.72 -3.99
CA LYS A 491 9.79 -30.97 -3.34
C LYS A 491 10.27 -32.24 -4.05
N MET A 492 10.32 -32.21 -5.39
CA MET A 492 10.61 -33.41 -6.20
C MET A 492 12.11 -33.60 -6.46
N GLN A 493 12.89 -32.52 -6.47
CA GLN A 493 14.30 -32.57 -6.81
C GLN A 493 15.21 -32.42 -5.58
N ASP A 494 16.33 -33.09 -5.59
CA ASP A 494 17.38 -32.94 -4.57
C ASP A 494 18.21 -31.68 -4.89
N LEU A 495 17.89 -30.57 -4.27
CA LEU A 495 18.59 -29.28 -4.49
C LEU A 495 20.04 -29.30 -3.92
N SER A 496 20.47 -30.33 -3.19
CA SER A 496 21.87 -30.48 -2.80
C SER A 496 22.77 -30.79 -4.00
N LEU A 497 22.19 -31.31 -5.10
CA LEU A 497 22.88 -31.57 -6.36
C LEU A 497 23.05 -30.27 -7.15
N ARG A 498 24.24 -30.08 -7.71
CA ARG A 498 24.59 -28.86 -8.42
C ARG A 498 23.66 -28.60 -9.63
N GLU A 499 23.33 -29.62 -10.39
CA GLU A 499 22.47 -29.50 -11.56
C GLU A 499 21.05 -28.99 -11.20
N ASN A 500 20.47 -29.51 -10.12
CA ASN A 500 19.15 -29.06 -9.64
C ASN A 500 19.21 -27.66 -9.03
N TYR A 501 20.30 -27.34 -8.34
CA TYR A 501 20.52 -25.98 -7.82
C TYR A 501 20.76 -24.96 -8.95
N ASP A 502 21.47 -25.34 -10.01
CA ASP A 502 21.65 -24.48 -11.17
C ASP A 502 20.32 -24.26 -11.91
N GLU A 503 19.39 -25.24 -11.90
CA GLU A 503 18.06 -25.08 -12.48
C GLU A 503 17.17 -24.16 -11.64
N ILE A 504 17.13 -24.33 -10.31
CA ILE A 504 16.31 -23.45 -9.45
C ILE A 504 16.77 -21.99 -9.52
N LYS A 505 18.06 -21.70 -9.75
CA LYS A 505 18.58 -20.34 -9.99
C LYS A 505 18.02 -19.67 -11.25
N ASN A 506 17.50 -20.44 -12.20
CA ASN A 506 16.81 -19.91 -13.39
C ASN A 506 15.35 -19.56 -13.08
N MET A 507 14.76 -20.15 -12.03
CA MET A 507 13.38 -19.92 -11.61
C MET A 507 13.27 -18.82 -10.55
N VAL A 508 14.30 -18.68 -9.71
CA VAL A 508 14.29 -17.83 -8.51
C VAL A 508 15.54 -16.96 -8.47
N ASP A 509 15.38 -15.68 -8.14
CA ASP A 509 16.50 -14.83 -7.76
C ASP A 509 16.94 -15.16 -6.34
N ILE A 510 18.04 -15.90 -6.24
CA ILE A 510 18.53 -16.45 -4.95
C ILE A 510 18.91 -15.34 -3.97
N GLN A 511 19.41 -14.18 -4.44
CA GLN A 511 19.74 -13.11 -3.50
C GLN A 511 18.50 -12.43 -2.97
N SER A 512 17.51 -12.21 -3.80
CA SER A 512 16.22 -11.67 -3.38
C SER A 512 15.55 -12.55 -2.32
N LEU A 513 15.55 -13.88 -2.53
CA LEU A 513 15.06 -14.83 -1.54
C LEU A 513 15.86 -14.77 -0.24
N ILE A 514 17.19 -14.76 -0.30
CA ILE A 514 18.05 -14.69 0.89
C ILE A 514 17.77 -13.42 1.69
N ASP A 515 17.72 -12.27 1.02
CA ASP A 515 17.53 -10.98 1.69
C ASP A 515 16.13 -10.88 2.32
N TYR A 516 15.10 -11.48 1.70
CA TYR A 516 13.76 -11.60 2.29
C TYR A 516 13.80 -12.42 3.59
N TYR A 517 14.24 -13.68 3.52
CA TYR A 517 14.26 -14.54 4.69
C TYR A 517 15.16 -13.99 5.79
N ALA A 518 16.30 -13.41 5.44
CA ALA A 518 17.22 -12.84 6.42
C ALA A 518 16.60 -11.64 7.15
N THR A 519 15.87 -10.78 6.44
CA THR A 519 15.18 -9.62 7.02
C THR A 519 14.02 -10.05 7.92
N GLU A 520 13.16 -10.95 7.46
CA GLU A 520 12.05 -11.47 8.25
C GLU A 520 12.52 -12.22 9.50
N PHE A 521 13.55 -13.05 9.40
CA PHE A 521 14.16 -13.69 10.57
C PHE A 521 14.75 -12.67 11.56
N TYR A 522 15.39 -11.62 11.05
CA TYR A 522 16.00 -10.62 11.93
C TYR A 522 14.94 -9.73 12.58
N SER A 523 13.96 -9.26 11.85
CA SER A 523 12.85 -8.44 12.39
C SER A 523 12.06 -9.17 13.47
N GLY A 524 12.05 -10.52 13.42
CA GLY A 524 11.26 -11.35 14.30
C GLY A 524 9.76 -11.16 14.10
N ASN A 525 9.35 -10.91 12.86
CA ASN A 525 7.96 -10.73 12.49
C ASN A 525 7.21 -12.08 12.54
N PRO A 526 6.28 -12.30 13.50
CA PRO A 526 5.57 -13.56 13.63
C PRO A 526 4.49 -13.76 12.56
N ASP A 527 4.12 -12.72 11.83
CA ASP A 527 3.12 -12.75 10.75
C ASP A 527 3.76 -12.93 9.36
N SER A 528 5.06 -13.26 9.31
CA SER A 528 5.82 -13.53 8.09
C SER A 528 5.59 -14.95 7.53
N PHE A 529 6.16 -15.24 6.36
CA PHE A 529 6.28 -16.54 5.67
C PHE A 529 4.96 -17.22 5.26
N ALA A 530 3.90 -17.12 6.06
CA ALA A 530 2.62 -17.75 5.76
C ALA A 530 1.55 -16.74 5.34
N ASN A 531 1.61 -15.50 5.84
CA ASN A 531 0.60 -14.47 5.60
C ASN A 531 1.15 -13.30 4.75
N ASN A 532 2.17 -12.61 5.23
CA ASN A 532 2.70 -11.40 4.59
C ASN A 532 3.83 -11.70 3.60
N VAL A 533 3.52 -12.45 2.54
CA VAL A 533 4.48 -12.81 1.48
C VAL A 533 4.12 -12.07 0.20
N GLY A 534 5.06 -11.25 -0.29
CA GLY A 534 4.98 -10.60 -1.60
C GLY A 534 6.06 -11.13 -2.53
N MET A 535 5.70 -11.43 -3.77
CA MET A 535 6.68 -11.85 -4.79
C MET A 535 6.17 -11.54 -6.20
N TRP A 536 7.10 -11.34 -7.09
CA TRP A 536 6.78 -11.06 -8.49
C TRP A 536 7.82 -11.65 -9.44
N LYS A 537 7.45 -11.84 -10.70
CA LYS A 537 8.36 -12.16 -11.82
C LYS A 537 7.91 -11.51 -13.10
N SER A 538 8.84 -11.32 -14.05
CA SER A 538 8.48 -11.03 -15.45
C SER A 538 7.99 -12.29 -16.15
N THR A 539 6.99 -12.14 -17.03
CA THR A 539 6.53 -13.21 -17.94
C THR A 539 7.36 -13.31 -19.22
N LEU A 540 8.28 -12.36 -19.46
CA LEU A 540 9.14 -12.32 -20.63
C LEU A 540 10.38 -13.20 -20.40
N PRO A 541 10.56 -14.30 -21.12
CA PRO A 541 11.71 -15.18 -20.92
C PRO A 541 12.97 -14.61 -21.60
N GLY A 542 14.07 -14.52 -20.86
CA GLY A 542 15.40 -14.25 -21.39
C GLY A 542 15.65 -12.82 -21.87
N GLY A 543 14.93 -11.84 -21.32
CA GLY A 543 15.16 -10.42 -21.52
C GLY A 543 16.36 -9.87 -20.73
N ASP A 544 16.74 -8.63 -21.03
CA ASP A 544 17.75 -7.90 -20.26
C ASP A 544 17.20 -7.38 -18.93
N GLY A 545 18.07 -7.22 -17.94
CA GLY A 545 17.71 -6.69 -16.64
C GLY A 545 16.77 -7.61 -15.86
N TYR A 546 15.62 -7.09 -15.42
CA TYR A 546 14.62 -7.83 -14.64
C TYR A 546 13.63 -8.64 -15.48
N ASN A 547 13.71 -8.57 -16.82
CA ASN A 547 12.88 -9.37 -17.74
C ASN A 547 13.46 -10.77 -17.95
N ASP A 548 13.81 -11.46 -16.88
CA ASP A 548 14.52 -12.75 -16.88
C ASP A 548 13.66 -13.94 -16.43
N GLY A 549 12.40 -13.69 -16.04
CA GLY A 549 11.44 -14.71 -15.63
C GLY A 549 11.68 -15.29 -14.24
N ARG A 550 12.58 -14.72 -13.43
CA ARG A 550 12.88 -15.20 -12.08
C ARG A 550 11.98 -14.54 -11.05
N TRP A 551 11.55 -15.31 -10.06
CA TRP A 551 10.81 -14.82 -8.90
C TRP A 551 11.71 -13.99 -7.99
N ARG A 552 11.14 -12.85 -7.49
CA ARG A 552 11.75 -11.92 -6.54
C ARG A 552 10.77 -11.56 -5.44
N TRP A 553 11.29 -11.36 -4.24
CA TRP A 553 10.50 -11.07 -3.05
C TRP A 553 10.36 -9.57 -2.80
N LEU A 554 9.27 -9.23 -2.12
CA LEU A 554 8.91 -7.88 -1.68
C LEU A 554 8.68 -7.91 -0.17
N LEU A 555 9.16 -6.89 0.54
CA LEU A 555 8.87 -6.67 1.95
C LEU A 555 7.61 -5.82 2.10
N PHE A 556 6.73 -6.22 2.98
CA PHE A 556 5.61 -5.41 3.45
C PHE A 556 5.08 -5.99 4.76
N ASP A 557 4.45 -5.13 5.59
CA ASP A 557 3.74 -5.54 6.80
C ASP A 557 4.66 -6.14 7.88
N LEU A 558 5.78 -5.43 8.20
CA LEU A 558 6.73 -5.85 9.23
C LEU A 558 6.43 -5.28 10.63
N ASP A 559 5.25 -4.71 10.82
CA ASP A 559 4.87 -3.98 12.03
C ASP A 559 4.70 -4.86 13.27
N GLU A 560 4.44 -6.16 13.12
CA GLU A 560 4.34 -7.11 14.24
C GLU A 560 5.71 -7.54 14.81
N GLY A 561 6.82 -7.16 14.18
CA GLY A 561 8.18 -7.48 14.58
C GLY A 561 8.75 -6.59 15.71
N ALA A 562 10.07 -6.62 15.86
CA ALA A 562 10.86 -5.74 16.73
C ALA A 562 10.34 -5.58 18.17
N GLY A 563 9.93 -6.68 18.79
CA GLY A 563 9.53 -6.70 20.20
C GLY A 563 8.14 -6.15 20.48
N LEU A 564 7.29 -6.01 19.47
CA LEU A 564 5.91 -5.54 19.67
C LEU A 564 5.15 -6.44 20.66
N LYS A 565 5.26 -7.75 20.47
CA LYS A 565 4.74 -8.77 21.38
C LYS A 565 5.92 -9.55 21.95
N THR A 566 6.27 -9.29 23.22
CA THR A 566 7.51 -9.77 23.84
C THR A 566 7.71 -11.29 23.73
N GLU A 567 6.65 -12.09 23.83
CA GLU A 567 6.73 -13.55 23.76
C GLU A 567 6.89 -14.10 22.33
N GLU A 568 6.50 -13.33 21.32
CA GLU A 568 6.43 -13.76 19.91
C GLU A 568 7.48 -13.07 19.04
N SER A 569 7.79 -11.80 19.31
CA SER A 569 8.72 -10.98 18.52
C SER A 569 9.87 -10.38 19.34
N GLY A 570 10.11 -10.85 20.56
CA GLY A 570 11.20 -10.38 21.42
C GLY A 570 12.58 -10.60 20.82
N ALA A 571 13.58 -9.85 21.31
CA ALA A 571 14.94 -9.95 20.80
C ALA A 571 15.56 -11.36 20.94
N ASP A 572 15.14 -12.11 21.96
CA ASP A 572 15.61 -13.46 22.29
C ASP A 572 14.73 -14.58 21.68
N VAL A 573 13.68 -14.25 20.95
CA VAL A 573 12.87 -15.25 20.22
C VAL A 573 13.66 -15.81 19.05
N ASP A 574 13.64 -17.11 18.89
CA ASP A 574 14.34 -17.81 17.81
C ASP A 574 13.48 -17.94 16.55
N SER A 575 13.45 -16.91 15.75
CA SER A 575 12.64 -16.85 14.54
C SER A 575 13.02 -17.84 13.42
N PHE A 576 14.17 -18.56 13.54
CA PHE A 576 14.47 -19.66 12.61
C PHE A 576 13.59 -20.87 12.84
N ILE A 577 13.19 -21.12 14.10
CA ILE A 577 12.42 -22.30 14.49
C ILE A 577 11.07 -22.01 15.15
N GLU A 578 10.87 -20.80 15.65
CA GLU A 578 9.63 -20.32 16.26
C GLU A 578 9.01 -19.30 15.31
N GLY A 579 8.22 -19.73 14.36
CA GLY A 579 8.09 -18.89 13.19
C GLY A 579 6.71 -18.44 12.77
N ASN A 580 5.65 -18.37 13.53
CA ASN A 580 4.50 -17.47 13.29
C ASN A 580 3.39 -17.64 14.34
N TYR A 581 2.37 -16.75 14.31
CA TYR A 581 1.17 -16.78 15.17
C TYR A 581 0.42 -18.10 15.19
N TRP A 582 0.49 -18.85 14.12
CA TRP A 582 -0.24 -20.10 13.96
C TRP A 582 0.52 -21.29 14.56
N GLY A 583 1.69 -21.05 15.19
CA GLY A 583 2.32 -21.88 16.24
C GLY A 583 2.91 -23.22 15.83
N GLU A 584 2.87 -23.62 14.58
CA GLU A 584 3.30 -24.97 14.14
C GLU A 584 4.30 -24.95 12.99
N HIS A 585 4.78 -23.77 12.56
CA HIS A 585 5.63 -23.64 11.37
C HIS A 585 7.07 -23.29 11.75
N CYS A 586 8.00 -24.20 11.53
CA CYS A 586 9.43 -23.95 11.64
C CYS A 586 9.97 -23.58 10.22
N PRO A 587 10.25 -22.30 9.92
CA PRO A 587 10.57 -21.88 8.55
C PRO A 587 11.72 -22.63 7.92
N ILE A 588 12.78 -22.93 8.69
CA ILE A 588 13.94 -23.68 8.14
C ILE A 588 13.66 -25.16 7.86
N LYS A 589 12.52 -25.72 8.30
CA LYS A 589 12.14 -27.11 8.08
C LYS A 589 10.87 -27.30 7.27
N ASP A 590 9.91 -26.39 7.49
CA ASP A 590 8.54 -26.57 7.00
C ASP A 590 8.29 -25.76 5.71
N ASP A 591 9.07 -24.69 5.46
CA ASP A 591 9.05 -24.05 4.16
C ASP A 591 9.72 -24.92 3.10
N ALA A 592 8.93 -25.37 2.13
CA ALA A 592 9.38 -26.35 1.15
C ALA A 592 10.57 -25.91 0.31
N LEU A 593 10.62 -24.63 -0.07
CA LEU A 593 11.69 -24.08 -0.89
C LEU A 593 12.94 -23.83 -0.04
N PHE A 594 12.80 -23.11 1.07
CA PHE A 594 13.94 -22.78 1.94
C PHE A 594 14.59 -24.05 2.53
N ALA A 595 13.77 -25.00 3.03
CA ALA A 595 14.26 -26.27 3.57
C ALA A 595 14.97 -27.14 2.53
N ALA A 596 14.58 -27.06 1.26
CA ALA A 596 15.29 -27.77 0.19
C ALA A 596 16.60 -27.06 -0.17
N LEU A 597 16.60 -25.72 -0.28
CA LEU A 597 17.76 -24.92 -0.65
C LEU A 597 18.87 -24.97 0.40
N ILE A 598 18.52 -24.94 1.70
CA ILE A 598 19.53 -24.91 2.79
C ILE A 598 20.39 -26.18 2.87
N ARG A 599 19.97 -27.28 2.22
CA ARG A 599 20.76 -28.50 2.06
C ARG A 599 21.89 -28.34 1.03
N ASN A 600 21.76 -27.36 0.13
CA ASN A 600 22.81 -27.03 -0.83
C ASN A 600 23.92 -26.26 -0.13
N ARG A 601 25.17 -26.68 -0.35
CA ARG A 601 26.32 -26.06 0.31
C ARG A 601 26.54 -24.61 -0.16
N GLU A 602 26.39 -24.35 -1.45
CA GLU A 602 26.57 -23.01 -2.03
C GLU A 602 25.49 -22.04 -1.51
N PHE A 603 24.23 -22.47 -1.50
CA PHE A 603 23.15 -21.70 -0.92
C PHE A 603 23.36 -21.41 0.56
N LYS A 604 23.68 -22.44 1.33
CA LYS A 604 23.93 -22.32 2.78
C LYS A 604 25.05 -21.35 3.09
N GLU A 605 26.18 -21.45 2.37
CA GLU A 605 27.30 -20.52 2.48
C GLU A 605 26.82 -19.09 2.21
N ARG A 606 26.13 -18.86 1.08
CA ARG A 606 25.64 -17.55 0.69
C ARG A 606 24.61 -16.98 1.68
N PHE A 607 23.67 -17.81 2.16
CA PHE A 607 22.71 -17.39 3.17
C PHE A 607 23.40 -16.96 4.48
N ILE A 608 24.32 -17.77 5.01
CA ILE A 608 25.02 -17.47 6.25
C ILE A 608 25.86 -16.19 6.13
N THR A 609 26.59 -16.01 5.02
CA THR A 609 27.40 -14.82 4.82
C THR A 609 26.55 -13.58 4.62
N SER A 610 25.47 -13.63 3.82
CA SER A 610 24.54 -12.51 3.63
C SER A 610 23.80 -12.14 4.91
N PHE A 611 23.38 -13.13 5.72
CA PHE A 611 22.78 -12.87 7.03
C PHE A 611 23.76 -12.12 7.96
N MET A 612 25.02 -12.53 7.97
CA MET A 612 26.05 -11.84 8.76
C MET A 612 26.37 -10.46 8.19
N ASP A 613 26.26 -10.23 6.89
CA ASP A 613 26.39 -8.91 6.28
C ASP A 613 25.30 -7.96 6.85
N LEU A 614 24.05 -8.42 6.86
CA LEU A 614 22.92 -7.64 7.42
C LEU A 614 23.14 -7.34 8.92
N VAL A 615 23.57 -8.33 9.71
CA VAL A 615 23.85 -8.13 11.14
C VAL A 615 25.01 -7.16 11.38
N ASN A 616 26.02 -7.16 10.50
CA ASN A 616 27.21 -6.32 10.65
C ASN A 616 27.03 -4.89 10.16
N GLU A 617 26.11 -4.65 9.22
CA GLU A 617 25.93 -3.34 8.58
C GLU A 617 24.48 -2.85 8.70
N ASN A 618 23.55 -3.37 7.90
CA ASN A 618 22.18 -2.87 7.82
C ASN A 618 21.47 -2.83 9.18
N PHE A 619 21.50 -3.93 9.92
CA PHE A 619 20.85 -4.10 11.21
C PHE A 619 21.83 -3.96 12.39
N SER A 620 23.06 -3.46 12.14
CA SER A 620 23.96 -3.15 13.26
C SER A 620 23.33 -2.10 14.16
N TYR A 621 23.51 -2.23 15.47
CA TYR A 621 22.94 -1.27 16.41
C TYR A 621 23.39 0.17 16.12
N ASP A 622 24.65 0.34 15.73
CA ASP A 622 25.22 1.66 15.42
C ASP A 622 24.51 2.32 14.22
N ASN A 623 24.06 1.55 13.23
CA ASN A 623 23.30 2.06 12.08
C ASN A 623 21.81 2.18 12.41
N ALA A 624 21.20 1.09 12.87
CA ALA A 624 19.75 1.02 13.03
C ALA A 624 19.22 1.96 14.13
N SER A 625 19.99 2.15 15.22
CA SER A 625 19.59 3.06 16.30
C SER A 625 19.58 4.54 15.85
N VAL A 626 20.49 4.94 14.98
CA VAL A 626 20.49 6.32 14.44
C VAL A 626 19.21 6.56 13.64
N ILE A 627 18.88 5.64 12.73
CA ILE A 627 17.67 5.75 11.90
C ILE A 627 16.42 5.75 12.79
N LEU A 628 16.33 4.83 13.76
CA LEU A 628 15.21 4.79 14.71
C LEU A 628 15.04 6.11 15.47
N HIS A 629 16.12 6.66 16.01
CA HIS A 629 16.03 7.89 16.81
C HIS A 629 15.73 9.13 15.97
N ASP A 630 16.26 9.21 14.73
CA ASP A 630 15.93 10.29 13.80
C ASP A 630 14.43 10.24 13.42
N MET A 631 13.90 9.06 13.11
CA MET A 631 12.47 8.87 12.85
C MET A 631 11.62 9.19 14.08
N ALA A 632 12.04 8.72 15.26
CA ALA A 632 11.33 8.94 16.49
C ALA A 632 11.27 10.42 16.88
N GLU A 633 12.37 11.16 16.73
CA GLU A 633 12.40 12.60 16.99
C GLU A 633 11.51 13.40 16.01
N ALA A 634 11.47 12.97 14.75
CA ALA A 634 10.60 13.61 13.76
C ALA A 634 9.11 13.40 14.06
N CYS A 635 8.73 12.20 14.53
CA CYS A 635 7.33 11.81 14.70
C CYS A 635 6.76 12.06 16.11
N LYS A 636 7.60 12.32 17.12
CA LYS A 636 7.24 12.30 18.54
C LYS A 636 5.95 13.07 18.86
N GLU A 637 5.91 14.34 18.56
CA GLU A 637 4.77 15.20 18.88
C GLU A 637 3.52 14.79 18.08
N ALA A 638 3.70 14.44 16.82
CA ALA A 638 2.62 14.00 15.95
C ALA A 638 2.03 12.66 16.40
N ASP A 639 2.87 11.70 16.85
CA ASP A 639 2.38 10.42 17.34
C ASP A 639 1.66 10.56 18.67
N ILE A 640 2.21 11.29 19.64
CA ILE A 640 1.56 11.56 20.93
C ILE A 640 0.17 12.17 20.69
N LYS A 641 0.08 13.19 19.82
CA LYS A 641 -1.17 13.84 19.46
C LYS A 641 -2.15 12.89 18.76
N SER A 642 -1.64 12.05 17.84
CA SER A 642 -2.43 11.02 17.17
C SER A 642 -3.00 10.00 18.14
N GLN A 643 -2.17 9.51 19.08
CA GLN A 643 -2.61 8.56 20.10
C GLN A 643 -3.65 9.19 21.03
N GLN A 644 -3.48 10.45 21.44
CA GLN A 644 -4.47 11.19 22.24
C GLN A 644 -5.80 11.36 21.50
N ARG A 645 -5.76 11.56 20.17
CA ARG A 645 -6.95 11.66 19.32
C ARG A 645 -7.75 10.35 19.30
N PHE A 646 -7.10 9.19 19.27
CA PHE A 646 -7.71 7.88 19.14
C PHE A 646 -7.79 7.09 20.46
N ARG A 647 -7.30 7.66 21.56
CA ARG A 647 -7.44 7.15 22.93
C ARG A 647 -8.17 8.21 23.74
N GLY A 648 -9.35 7.91 24.19
CA GLY A 648 -10.16 8.86 24.95
C GLY A 648 -11.18 8.11 25.79
N GLU A 649 -12.40 8.60 25.79
CA GLU A 649 -13.50 7.93 26.46
C GLU A 649 -14.04 6.81 25.56
N LEU A 650 -14.13 5.59 26.12
CA LEU A 650 -14.69 4.44 25.42
C LEU A 650 -16.18 4.69 25.17
N THR A 651 -16.64 4.47 23.94
CA THR A 651 -18.06 4.60 23.62
C THR A 651 -18.87 3.40 24.12
N ASP A 652 -20.14 3.61 24.42
CA ASP A 652 -21.08 2.51 24.76
C ASP A 652 -21.27 1.52 23.59
N GLU A 653 -20.83 1.90 22.40
CA GLU A 653 -20.98 1.12 21.19
C GLU A 653 -19.82 0.16 20.92
N ALA A 654 -18.68 0.33 21.61
CA ALA A 654 -17.54 -0.57 21.46
C ALA A 654 -17.90 -2.02 21.84
N TYR A 655 -17.24 -2.96 21.15
CA TYR A 655 -17.47 -4.40 21.40
C TYR A 655 -17.04 -4.83 22.79
N TYR A 656 -16.00 -4.20 23.35
CA TYR A 656 -15.52 -4.43 24.72
C TYR A 656 -15.87 -3.25 25.64
N PRO A 657 -17.16 -3.03 25.95
CA PRO A 657 -17.58 -1.87 26.75
C PRO A 657 -17.13 -1.94 28.22
N ASP A 658 -16.73 -3.13 28.70
CA ASP A 658 -16.30 -3.35 30.09
C ASP A 658 -14.79 -3.13 30.30
N LEU A 659 -14.05 -2.70 29.25
CA LEU A 659 -12.65 -2.38 29.37
C LEU A 659 -12.45 -1.11 30.21
N GLU A 660 -11.42 -1.15 31.06
CA GLU A 660 -11.01 0.03 31.80
C GLU A 660 -10.61 1.16 30.84
N PHE A 661 -10.87 2.40 31.27
CA PHE A 661 -10.44 3.60 30.54
C PHE A 661 -8.93 3.55 30.26
N ILE A 662 -8.55 3.71 29.00
CA ILE A 662 -7.17 3.87 28.60
C ILE A 662 -6.79 5.34 28.73
N PRO A 663 -5.87 5.70 29.64
CA PRO A 663 -5.47 7.09 29.82
C PRO A 663 -4.87 7.68 28.54
N PRO A 664 -4.89 9.01 28.37
CA PRO A 664 -4.24 9.68 27.27
C PRO A 664 -2.77 9.25 27.15
N TYR A 665 -2.29 9.07 25.94
CA TYR A 665 -0.92 8.71 25.65
C TYR A 665 0.03 9.88 25.99
N SER A 666 1.11 9.60 26.70
CA SER A 666 2.05 10.60 27.20
C SER A 666 3.41 10.51 26.51
N GLU A 667 4.26 11.51 26.72
CA GLU A 667 5.66 11.47 26.31
C GLU A 667 6.42 10.28 26.91
N GLU A 668 6.13 9.93 28.19
CA GLU A 668 6.73 8.75 28.86
C GLU A 668 6.29 7.45 28.19
N ASP A 669 5.06 7.36 27.71
CA ASP A 669 4.56 6.20 26.96
C ASP A 669 5.29 6.07 25.62
N TYR A 670 5.41 7.16 24.88
CA TYR A 670 6.15 7.20 23.62
C TYR A 670 7.60 6.76 23.79
N GLU A 671 8.31 7.35 24.77
CA GLU A 671 9.71 6.98 25.05
C GLU A 671 9.85 5.52 25.49
N ARG A 672 8.90 5.01 26.26
CA ARG A 672 8.87 3.57 26.62
C ARG A 672 8.77 2.70 25.37
N ASP A 673 7.88 3.04 24.43
CA ASP A 673 7.63 2.24 23.24
C ASP A 673 8.81 2.32 22.26
N ILE A 674 9.44 3.48 22.11
CA ILE A 674 10.72 3.60 21.38
C ILE A 674 11.82 2.75 22.05
N ASN A 675 11.92 2.75 23.38
CA ASN A 675 12.90 1.95 24.09
C ASN A 675 12.72 0.44 23.91
N VAL A 676 11.50 -0.05 23.63
CA VAL A 676 11.28 -1.46 23.25
C VAL A 676 12.01 -1.78 21.95
N VAL A 677 11.83 -0.96 20.92
CA VAL A 677 12.49 -1.14 19.62
C VAL A 677 14.01 -0.97 19.74
N ASP A 678 14.50 0.05 20.48
CA ASP A 678 15.93 0.28 20.70
C ASP A 678 16.59 -0.91 21.41
N SER A 679 15.94 -1.45 22.44
CA SER A 679 16.42 -2.62 23.18
C SER A 679 16.47 -3.86 22.29
N PHE A 680 15.44 -4.06 21.46
CA PHE A 680 15.42 -5.12 20.46
C PHE A 680 16.62 -5.01 19.52
N LEU A 681 16.83 -3.86 18.88
CA LEU A 681 17.96 -3.65 17.96
C LEU A 681 19.32 -3.89 18.62
N ARG A 682 19.46 -3.47 19.88
CA ARG A 682 20.70 -3.63 20.67
C ARG A 682 21.05 -5.09 20.92
N GLU A 683 20.07 -5.93 21.19
CA GLU A 683 20.26 -7.30 21.63
C GLU A 683 20.12 -8.32 20.50
N ARG A 684 19.27 -8.05 19.52
CA ARG A 684 18.84 -9.00 18.48
C ARG A 684 20.00 -9.63 17.72
N GLY A 685 20.97 -8.84 17.26
CA GLY A 685 22.13 -9.35 16.51
C GLY A 685 22.94 -10.38 17.29
N GLY A 686 23.03 -10.21 18.63
CA GLY A 686 23.69 -11.16 19.54
C GLY A 686 22.96 -12.51 19.64
N TYR A 687 21.63 -12.49 19.72
CA TYR A 687 20.82 -13.70 19.78
C TYR A 687 20.80 -14.41 18.43
N MET A 688 20.52 -13.69 17.36
CA MET A 688 20.45 -14.28 16.02
C MET A 688 21.77 -14.89 15.57
N THR A 689 22.91 -14.28 15.92
CA THR A 689 24.23 -14.88 15.68
C THR A 689 24.38 -16.24 16.40
N LYS A 690 23.92 -16.38 17.66
CA LYS A 690 23.97 -17.67 18.40
C LYS A 690 23.04 -18.72 17.78
N TYR A 691 21.82 -18.32 17.39
CA TYR A 691 20.83 -19.19 16.77
C TYR A 691 21.30 -19.65 15.41
N LEU A 692 21.85 -18.74 14.59
CA LEU A 692 22.47 -19.09 13.30
C LEU A 692 23.51 -20.21 13.44
N LYS A 693 24.38 -20.13 14.48
CA LYS A 693 25.35 -21.19 14.76
C LYS A 693 24.70 -22.52 15.12
N ARG A 694 23.71 -22.49 15.99
CA ARG A 694 23.04 -23.69 16.51
C ARG A 694 22.23 -24.40 15.43
N ASP A 695 21.37 -23.66 14.74
CA ASP A 695 20.33 -24.23 13.89
C ASP A 695 20.84 -24.59 12.51
N PHE A 696 21.87 -23.89 12.05
CA PHE A 696 22.58 -24.23 10.81
C PHE A 696 23.84 -25.08 11.08
N GLU A 697 24.03 -25.57 12.30
CA GLU A 697 25.09 -26.50 12.70
C GLU A 697 26.52 -26.05 12.34
N LEU A 698 26.84 -24.74 12.48
CA LEU A 698 28.15 -24.21 12.16
C LEU A 698 29.20 -24.69 13.18
N LYS A 699 30.33 -25.12 12.69
CA LYS A 699 31.44 -25.68 13.51
C LYS A 699 32.51 -24.63 13.79
N GLY A 700 32.62 -23.63 12.91
CA GLY A 700 33.61 -22.58 13.03
C GLY A 700 33.37 -21.63 14.21
N SER A 701 34.34 -20.75 14.41
CA SER A 701 34.27 -19.67 15.37
C SER A 701 33.99 -18.34 14.68
N LEU A 702 33.43 -17.37 15.37
CA LEU A 702 33.35 -16.00 14.90
C LEU A 702 34.76 -15.40 14.79
N CYS A 703 35.04 -14.78 13.67
CA CYS A 703 36.26 -14.07 13.35
C CYS A 703 35.95 -12.59 13.16
N ASP A 704 36.73 -11.71 13.78
CA ASP A 704 36.65 -10.28 13.55
C ASP A 704 37.33 -9.94 12.22
N VAL A 705 36.60 -9.30 11.31
CA VAL A 705 37.09 -8.77 10.04
C VAL A 705 37.16 -7.25 10.16
N ILE A 706 38.35 -6.72 9.96
CA ILE A 706 38.62 -5.28 10.06
C ILE A 706 39.12 -4.81 8.69
N ILE A 707 38.34 -3.94 8.05
CA ILE A 707 38.76 -3.32 6.80
C ILE A 707 39.29 -1.93 7.13
N VAL A 708 40.57 -1.77 6.91
CA VAL A 708 41.24 -0.47 7.07
C VAL A 708 40.94 0.35 5.83
N ARG A 709 40.35 1.50 6.04
CA ARG A 709 39.95 2.36 4.96
C ARG A 709 41.12 3.08 4.36
N PRO A 710 41.19 3.16 3.01
CA PRO A 710 42.12 4.07 2.35
C PRO A 710 41.69 5.54 2.50
N ASP A 711 42.64 6.45 2.43
CA ASP A 711 42.38 7.89 2.34
C ASP A 711 41.88 8.29 0.94
N GLU A 712 42.03 7.39 -0.04
CA GLU A 712 41.66 7.59 -1.44
C GLU A 712 40.21 7.19 -1.69
N ASP A 713 39.62 7.76 -2.75
CA ASP A 713 38.25 7.49 -3.19
C ASP A 713 38.11 6.07 -3.77
N ALA A 714 37.54 5.15 -3.01
CA ALA A 714 37.27 3.79 -3.45
C ALA A 714 36.13 3.17 -2.61
N SER A 715 35.25 2.38 -3.24
CA SER A 715 34.30 1.50 -2.55
C SER A 715 34.85 0.09 -2.42
N ILE A 716 34.51 -0.57 -1.32
CA ILE A 716 34.96 -1.93 -1.01
C ILE A 716 33.76 -2.86 -0.90
N GLY A 717 33.74 -3.89 -1.74
CA GLY A 717 32.80 -4.99 -1.63
C GLY A 717 33.22 -6.01 -0.58
N VAL A 718 32.30 -6.41 0.28
CA VAL A 718 32.44 -7.51 1.23
C VAL A 718 31.22 -8.41 1.11
N ASN A 719 31.36 -9.58 0.52
CA ASN A 719 30.26 -10.46 0.15
C ASN A 719 29.18 -9.69 -0.60
N THR A 720 28.05 -9.37 0.06
CA THR A 720 26.92 -8.62 -0.54
C THR A 720 26.92 -7.13 -0.18
N LEU A 721 27.82 -6.68 0.69
CA LEU A 721 27.93 -5.27 1.09
C LEU A 721 28.79 -4.47 0.11
N THR A 722 28.42 -3.21 -0.09
CA THR A 722 29.26 -2.20 -0.72
C THR A 722 29.53 -1.11 0.30
N LEU A 723 30.76 -1.07 0.80
CA LEU A 723 31.18 -0.11 1.81
C LEU A 723 31.65 1.19 1.11
N GLU A 724 30.80 2.19 1.09
CA GLU A 724 31.08 3.52 0.56
C GLU A 724 31.37 4.50 1.70
N ASN A 725 32.27 5.46 1.45
CA ASN A 725 32.49 6.64 2.32
C ASN A 725 32.49 6.44 3.85
N ILE A 726 33.16 5.42 4.34
CA ILE A 726 33.28 5.18 5.78
C ILE A 726 34.21 6.26 6.41
N ASN A 727 33.76 7.44 6.65
CA ASN A 727 34.43 8.64 7.24
C ASN A 727 35.70 8.39 8.10
N GLY A 728 36.80 7.90 7.51
CA GLY A 728 38.14 7.78 8.14
C GLY A 728 38.26 6.74 9.27
N ARG A 729 37.25 5.88 9.48
CA ARG A 729 37.26 4.78 10.47
C ARG A 729 37.38 3.44 9.80
N ALA A 730 38.03 2.45 10.43
CA ALA A 730 38.02 1.09 9.94
C ALA A 730 36.60 0.50 10.10
N TRP A 731 36.12 -0.17 9.07
CA TRP A 731 34.91 -0.98 9.16
C TRP A 731 35.19 -2.28 9.93
N LYS A 732 34.22 -2.77 10.69
CA LYS A 732 34.33 -3.99 11.49
C LYS A 732 33.09 -4.84 11.32
N GLY A 733 33.29 -6.11 10.94
CA GLY A 733 32.26 -7.13 10.88
C GLY A 733 32.74 -8.43 11.51
N ARG A 734 31.81 -9.35 11.80
CA ARG A 734 32.11 -10.68 12.32
C ARG A 734 31.49 -11.74 11.44
N TYR A 735 32.27 -12.78 11.12
CA TYR A 735 31.82 -13.88 10.26
C TYR A 735 32.26 -15.22 10.83
N TYR A 736 31.50 -16.28 10.54
CA TYR A 736 31.87 -17.62 10.92
C TYR A 736 32.97 -18.19 10.03
N SER A 737 33.97 -18.81 10.63
CA SER A 737 35.12 -19.41 9.92
C SER A 737 34.78 -20.66 9.09
N ASP A 738 33.52 -21.11 9.10
CA ASP A 738 33.03 -22.18 8.22
C ASP A 738 33.11 -21.79 6.77
N TYR A 739 33.00 -20.49 6.46
CA TYR A 739 32.94 -19.96 5.10
C TYR A 739 33.94 -18.82 4.90
N PRO A 740 34.50 -18.67 3.69
CA PRO A 740 35.34 -17.54 3.35
C PRO A 740 34.50 -16.29 3.16
N ILE A 741 35.12 -15.11 3.25
CA ILE A 741 34.54 -13.85 2.78
C ILE A 741 35.03 -13.55 1.37
N GLU A 742 34.20 -12.86 0.59
CA GLU A 742 34.55 -12.36 -0.74
C GLU A 742 34.86 -10.86 -0.65
N LEU A 743 35.92 -10.44 -1.32
CA LEU A 743 36.35 -9.04 -1.36
C LEU A 743 36.47 -8.57 -2.79
N SER A 744 36.03 -7.35 -3.03
CA SER A 744 36.23 -6.60 -4.28
C SER A 744 36.54 -5.13 -3.97
N CYS A 745 37.25 -4.45 -4.89
CA CYS A 745 37.48 -3.02 -4.74
C CYS A 745 37.11 -2.33 -6.07
N ASN A 746 36.31 -1.28 -5.97
CA ASN A 746 36.00 -0.39 -7.08
C ASN A 746 36.69 0.96 -6.84
N PRO A 747 37.86 1.20 -7.41
CA PRO A 747 38.61 2.41 -7.22
C PRO A 747 37.94 3.58 -7.93
N GLY A 748 37.95 4.75 -7.30
CA GLY A 748 37.47 5.99 -7.90
C GLY A 748 38.25 6.43 -9.16
N ALA A 749 37.77 7.46 -9.83
CA ALA A 749 38.25 7.89 -11.12
C ALA A 749 39.78 8.21 -11.16
N ASN A 750 40.34 8.68 -10.05
CA ASN A 750 41.73 9.13 -9.96
C ASN A 750 42.66 8.12 -9.26
N VAL A 751 42.17 6.93 -8.94
CA VAL A 751 42.88 5.92 -8.15
C VAL A 751 43.04 4.63 -8.92
N LEU A 752 44.14 3.90 -8.68
CA LEU A 752 44.41 2.56 -9.21
C LEU A 752 44.49 1.57 -8.06
N PHE A 753 43.70 0.50 -8.16
CA PHE A 753 43.87 -0.65 -7.26
C PHE A 753 45.13 -1.43 -7.61
N LYS A 754 45.94 -1.77 -6.60
CA LYS A 754 47.19 -2.50 -6.72
C LYS A 754 47.15 -3.88 -6.09
N GLY A 755 46.16 -4.16 -5.27
CA GLY A 755 45.98 -5.40 -4.55
C GLY A 755 45.50 -5.23 -3.13
N TRP A 756 45.44 -6.30 -2.39
CA TRP A 756 45.07 -6.35 -1.00
C TRP A 756 46.28 -6.65 -0.13
N ARG A 757 46.37 -6.06 1.07
CA ARG A 757 47.24 -6.49 2.14
C ARG A 757 46.38 -7.08 3.26
N ILE A 758 46.47 -8.41 3.47
CA ILE A 758 45.63 -9.13 4.44
C ILE A 758 46.54 -9.76 5.48
N ASN A 759 46.44 -9.34 6.71
CA ASN A 759 47.32 -9.72 7.83
C ASN A 759 48.82 -9.62 7.42
N GLY A 760 49.19 -8.56 6.65
CA GLY A 760 50.54 -8.29 6.21
C GLY A 760 50.97 -9.07 4.96
N LYS A 761 50.16 -9.96 4.39
CA LYS A 761 50.42 -10.66 3.15
C LYS A 761 49.72 -9.98 1.99
N GLU A 762 50.41 -9.84 0.85
CA GLU A 762 49.86 -9.15 -0.33
C GLU A 762 49.27 -10.14 -1.33
N TYR A 763 48.15 -9.69 -1.95
CA TYR A 763 47.39 -10.40 -3.00
C TYR A 763 47.10 -9.40 -4.10
N ALA A 764 47.33 -9.82 -5.36
CA ALA A 764 47.24 -8.93 -6.53
C ALA A 764 45.85 -8.87 -7.16
N ASP A 765 45.07 -9.92 -7.00
CA ASP A 765 43.74 -10.02 -7.62
C ASP A 765 42.77 -9.09 -6.94
N ASN A 766 41.87 -8.45 -7.70
CA ASN A 766 40.84 -7.58 -7.17
C ASN A 766 39.76 -8.40 -6.45
N ASP A 767 39.20 -9.36 -7.16
CA ASP A 767 38.13 -10.21 -6.62
C ASP A 767 38.80 -11.46 -5.99
N ILE A 768 38.69 -11.56 -4.66
CA ILE A 768 39.34 -12.67 -3.94
C ILE A 768 38.42 -13.26 -2.86
N ARG A 769 38.62 -14.55 -2.60
CA ARG A 769 37.97 -15.26 -1.50
C ARG A 769 38.96 -15.52 -0.39
N ILE A 770 38.69 -15.05 0.82
CA ILE A 770 39.61 -15.13 1.96
C ILE A 770 39.05 -16.09 3.03
N PRO A 771 39.75 -17.21 3.29
CA PRO A 771 39.38 -18.09 4.39
C PRO A 771 39.67 -17.43 5.74
N LEU A 772 38.75 -17.57 6.69
CA LEU A 772 38.84 -16.98 8.02
C LEU A 772 39.62 -17.91 8.97
N ASN A 773 40.90 -18.03 8.76
CA ASN A 773 41.80 -18.95 9.53
C ASN A 773 42.32 -18.35 10.86
N ASN A 774 42.09 -17.06 11.10
CA ASN A 774 42.53 -16.36 12.31
C ASN A 774 41.31 -15.72 13.00
N SER A 775 41.41 -15.53 14.31
CA SER A 775 40.35 -14.82 15.05
C SER A 775 40.17 -13.35 14.66
N ILE A 776 41.20 -12.75 14.07
CA ILE A 776 41.18 -11.37 13.57
C ILE A 776 41.80 -11.37 12.17
N ILE A 777 41.09 -10.80 11.22
CA ILE A 777 41.52 -10.57 9.84
C ILE A 777 41.57 -9.07 9.60
N ILE A 778 42.75 -8.54 9.31
CA ILE A 778 42.95 -7.13 8.96
C ILE A 778 43.15 -7.03 7.45
N ILE A 779 42.35 -6.24 6.78
CA ILE A 779 42.30 -6.06 5.34
C ILE A 779 42.56 -4.61 5.00
N GLU A 780 43.56 -4.37 4.15
CA GLU A 780 43.93 -3.05 3.64
C GLU A 780 43.90 -3.10 2.10
N PRO A 781 43.10 -2.31 1.39
CA PRO A 781 43.27 -2.12 -0.04
C PRO A 781 44.52 -1.31 -0.31
N MET A 782 45.36 -1.75 -1.24
CA MET A 782 46.52 -1.03 -1.68
C MET A 782 46.14 -0.20 -2.91
N LEU A 783 46.09 1.13 -2.71
CA LEU A 783 45.69 2.08 -3.73
C LEU A 783 46.86 2.99 -4.11
N GLN A 784 46.81 3.54 -5.31
CA GLN A 784 47.80 4.49 -5.83
C GLN A 784 47.12 5.55 -6.71
N ASP A 785 47.46 6.81 -6.53
CA ASP A 785 47.06 7.89 -7.43
C ASP A 785 47.49 7.59 -8.87
N LYS A 786 46.62 7.95 -9.84
CA LYS A 786 46.89 7.80 -11.28
C LYS A 786 47.94 8.73 -11.78
#